data_99bab22a5c7ffc0294cf58a16a77d601
#
_entry.id   99bab22a5c7ffc0294cf58a16a77d601
#
_cell.length_a   1.000
_cell.length_b   1.000
_cell.length_c   1.000
_cell.angle_alpha   90.00
_cell.angle_beta   90.00
_cell.angle_gamma   90.00
#
_symmetry.space_group_name_H-M   'P 1'
#
loop_
_entity.id
_entity.type
_entity.pdbx_description
1 polymer ?
#
loop_
_entity_poly.entity_id
_entity_poly.type
_entity_poly.pdbx_seq_one_letter_code
_entity_poly.pdbx_strand_id
1 'polypeptide(L)'
;MKKLIFSLLAASALFVSFAFGKSVKNEETEEPEKTSNLIKNGDFSKGKKFWDMFLSNGSADQLVTENGEMEIRIKNPGPYEYAIQPYFDGFSLYKGGVYKYSFDVHSSIDRTFEWRLQVNGRDYHAYVGGWDSVGKETKHIEATFTMREPTDFSPRLVLNVGMGKGCPEDMKGHSIFFDNFDLELVDASGITEIVTSTTTSNVNLNQLGYLPSAKKIAVVRSKKSAKISGAFEVVDTKTENVVFSGKLKNAKFNGASGEQTAIADFSKFSAEGTYKIKAGKYGESFEFKIATNIYDGILKSAVRFFYLQRCGTKVQDADFGHPECHTTRAVVYGNVETSYDVNGGWHDAGDYGRYVVPAAKAACDLMLAYDHNKNAFASENILDEIKYELDWMLKMQIPGTGAVFHKVSCREFPGEVMPQDEKDRLVLCPVSTAATADFAAAMAMASRIFKDYEESAKYSSAAKKAWEYLEKTPFDGKGFTNPILFTTGAYNDSQDADERFWALAELYKTFGDEKYLELLKAYNPVEIGQDLGWQQVGLYGLYEYLSSDAPKDSFYQKAQKAFLSKANEKLKNVAMDSYDVSLSMYEYVWGSNMGVANNGMLFLLADKISPNKKYKEAAKCQIDYLLGKNTTSYCFVTGFGTLSPILPHHRPSQVAKKPMPGMLVGGPDSKLEDPFARANLSDAPYAACYIDSV
;
A
#
# COMPACT_ATOMS: atom_id res chain seq x y z
N MET A 1 -5.16 30.05 20.22
CA MET A 1 -5.31 28.62 19.93
C MET A 1 -6.58 28.31 19.13
N LYS A 2 -7.80 28.72 19.54
CA LYS A 2 -9.04 28.45 18.75
C LYS A 2 -9.04 29.06 17.33
N LYS A 3 -8.46 30.23 17.10
CA LYS A 3 -8.36 30.83 15.74
C LYS A 3 -7.34 30.17 14.83
N LEU A 4 -6.33 29.45 15.38
CA LEU A 4 -5.33 28.70 14.58
C LEU A 4 -5.88 27.36 14.10
N ILE A 5 -6.79 26.76 14.88
CA ILE A 5 -7.48 25.51 14.54
C ILE A 5 -8.48 25.72 13.38
N PHE A 6 -9.15 26.86 13.35
CA PHE A 6 -10.07 27.24 12.28
C PHE A 6 -9.37 27.38 10.90
N SER A 7 -8.15 27.92 10.89
CA SER A 7 -7.36 28.05 9.65
C SER A 7 -6.82 26.71 9.12
N LEU A 8 -6.63 25.70 9.97
CA LEU A 8 -6.13 24.39 9.61
C LEU A 8 -7.23 23.45 9.11
N LEU A 9 -8.44 23.56 9.64
CA LEU A 9 -9.60 22.76 9.24
C LEU A 9 -10.22 23.24 7.92
N ALA A 10 -10.20 24.54 7.63
CA ALA A 10 -10.60 25.10 6.35
C ALA A 10 -9.64 24.70 5.21
N ALA A 11 -8.37 24.39 5.52
CA ALA A 11 -7.37 23.99 4.53
C ALA A 11 -7.52 22.53 4.06
N SER A 12 -8.11 21.64 4.86
CA SER A 12 -8.33 20.25 4.46
C SER A 12 -9.52 20.03 3.50
N ALA A 13 -10.42 21.01 3.40
CA ALA A 13 -11.54 21.02 2.45
C ALA A 13 -11.24 21.83 1.15
N LEU A 14 -10.07 22.48 1.04
CA LEU A 14 -9.76 23.50 0.02
C LEU A 14 -8.59 23.17 -0.89
N PHE A 15 -8.54 21.97 -1.48
CA PHE A 15 -7.59 21.68 -2.55
C PHE A 15 -8.26 21.52 -3.93
N VAL A 16 -9.00 22.54 -4.35
CA VAL A 16 -9.19 22.81 -5.78
C VAL A 16 -9.11 24.31 -6.01
N SER A 17 -8.02 24.72 -6.67
CA SER A 17 -7.73 26.01 -7.33
C SER A 17 -8.00 27.32 -6.57
N PHE A 18 -6.95 28.17 -6.41
CA PHE A 18 -7.08 29.59 -6.69
C PHE A 18 -5.77 30.28 -7.05
N ALA A 19 -5.83 31.07 -8.12
CA ALA A 19 -4.82 32.00 -8.60
C ALA A 19 -4.99 33.38 -7.94
N PHE A 20 -3.88 34.08 -7.77
CA PHE A 20 -3.74 35.38 -7.12
C PHE A 20 -4.40 36.56 -7.84
N GLY A 21 -4.95 37.48 -7.06
CA GLY A 21 -5.15 38.87 -7.45
C GLY A 21 -5.24 39.78 -6.22
N LYS A 22 -4.28 40.69 -6.04
CA LYS A 22 -4.30 41.74 -5.03
C LYS A 22 -5.27 42.86 -5.39
N SER A 23 -6.14 43.25 -4.51
CA SER A 23 -6.54 44.67 -4.36
C SER A 23 -7.15 44.90 -2.95
N VAL A 24 -6.74 45.98 -2.32
CA VAL A 24 -7.24 46.49 -1.03
C VAL A 24 -8.46 47.33 -1.31
N LYS A 25 -9.61 47.06 -0.65
CA LYS A 25 -10.47 47.99 0.08
C LYS A 25 -11.88 47.44 0.33
N ASN A 26 -12.35 47.80 1.50
CA ASN A 26 -13.72 47.84 2.04
C ASN A 26 -14.20 46.57 2.76
N GLU A 27 -14.46 46.77 4.06
CA GLU A 27 -15.23 45.91 4.95
C GLU A 27 -16.66 45.79 4.42
N GLU A 28 -16.95 44.69 3.79
CA GLU A 28 -18.29 44.10 3.66
C GLU A 28 -18.28 42.78 4.39
N THR A 29 -19.29 42.51 5.18
CA THR A 29 -19.52 41.28 5.93
C THR A 29 -19.42 40.10 4.98
N GLU A 30 -18.29 39.37 4.96
CA GLU A 30 -18.12 38.13 4.20
C GLU A 30 -19.09 37.07 4.74
N GLU A 31 -20.00 36.62 3.89
CA GLU A 31 -20.71 35.35 4.11
C GLU A 31 -19.63 34.23 4.28
N PRO A 32 -19.85 33.25 5.19
CA PRO A 32 -18.90 32.17 5.38
C PRO A 32 -18.69 31.44 4.04
N GLU A 33 -17.45 31.27 3.63
CA GLU A 33 -17.11 30.50 2.41
C GLU A 33 -17.85 29.16 2.43
N LYS A 34 -18.65 28.92 1.40
CA LYS A 34 -19.43 27.70 1.23
C LYS A 34 -18.48 26.50 1.20
N THR A 35 -18.60 25.58 2.14
CA THR A 35 -17.80 24.35 2.15
C THR A 35 -18.08 23.55 0.87
N SER A 36 -17.06 23.01 0.24
CA SER A 36 -17.23 22.28 -1.01
C SER A 36 -18.02 20.98 -0.78
N ASN A 37 -18.97 20.67 -1.67
CA ASN A 37 -19.69 19.39 -1.67
C ASN A 37 -18.74 18.20 -1.59
N LEU A 38 -18.90 17.36 -0.58
CA LEU A 38 -18.08 16.15 -0.36
C LEU A 38 -18.45 15.04 -1.35
N ILE A 39 -19.64 15.05 -1.93
CA ILE A 39 -20.08 14.09 -2.95
C ILE A 39 -19.65 14.58 -4.33
N LYS A 40 -18.72 13.86 -4.94
CA LYS A 40 -18.22 14.18 -6.27
C LYS A 40 -19.21 13.72 -7.34
N ASN A 41 -19.46 14.60 -8.33
CA ASN A 41 -20.36 14.31 -9.44
C ASN A 41 -21.79 13.97 -8.96
N GLY A 42 -22.26 14.68 -7.93
CA GLY A 42 -23.61 14.54 -7.41
C GLY A 42 -24.70 15.06 -8.37
N ASP A 43 -24.32 15.82 -9.38
CA ASP A 43 -25.11 16.36 -10.48
C ASP A 43 -25.04 15.50 -11.77
N PHE A 44 -24.34 14.38 -11.74
CA PHE A 44 -24.10 13.45 -12.85
C PHE A 44 -23.61 14.08 -14.16
N SER A 45 -23.10 15.31 -14.14
CA SER A 45 -22.55 16.01 -15.32
C SER A 45 -21.34 15.28 -15.96
N LYS A 46 -20.72 14.35 -15.24
CA LYS A 46 -19.63 13.46 -15.71
C LYS A 46 -20.11 12.02 -15.90
N GLY A 47 -21.39 11.80 -16.21
CA GLY A 47 -21.98 10.47 -16.31
C GLY A 47 -21.95 9.72 -14.96
N LYS A 48 -21.69 8.42 -14.97
CA LYS A 48 -21.64 7.59 -13.75
C LYS A 48 -20.32 7.69 -12.98
N LYS A 49 -19.40 8.56 -13.36
CA LYS A 49 -18.07 8.63 -12.72
C LYS A 49 -18.22 8.77 -11.20
N PHE A 50 -17.52 7.91 -10.42
CA PHE A 50 -17.51 7.78 -8.96
C PHE A 50 -18.72 7.06 -8.33
N TRP A 51 -19.73 6.71 -9.09
CA TRP A 51 -20.91 6.01 -8.60
C TRP A 51 -20.93 4.57 -9.09
N ASP A 52 -21.08 3.64 -8.18
CA ASP A 52 -21.16 2.22 -8.45
C ASP A 52 -22.49 1.62 -7.97
N MET A 53 -22.76 0.35 -8.29
CA MET A 53 -23.98 -0.34 -7.89
C MET A 53 -23.68 -1.77 -7.46
N PHE A 54 -24.09 -2.12 -6.25
CA PHE A 54 -24.09 -3.49 -5.77
C PHE A 54 -25.42 -4.17 -6.09
N LEU A 55 -25.35 -5.44 -6.53
CA LEU A 55 -26.52 -6.27 -6.85
C LEU A 55 -26.42 -7.61 -6.11
N SER A 56 -27.51 -7.97 -5.39
CA SER A 56 -27.63 -9.25 -4.70
C SER A 56 -29.05 -9.78 -4.84
N ASN A 57 -29.26 -10.79 -5.69
CA ASN A 57 -30.60 -11.36 -6.01
C ASN A 57 -31.59 -10.36 -6.64
N GLY A 58 -31.15 -9.16 -6.96
CA GLY A 58 -31.85 -8.16 -7.78
C GLY A 58 -31.18 -7.98 -9.12
N SER A 59 -31.82 -7.25 -10.05
CA SER A 59 -31.21 -6.85 -11.31
C SER A 59 -31.69 -5.48 -11.78
N ALA A 60 -30.75 -4.63 -12.14
CA ALA A 60 -30.98 -3.27 -12.61
C ALA A 60 -29.86 -2.81 -13.54
N ASP A 61 -30.12 -1.78 -14.34
CA ASP A 61 -29.10 -1.02 -15.05
C ASP A 61 -28.95 0.35 -14.38
N GLN A 62 -27.72 0.83 -14.24
CA GLN A 62 -27.42 2.19 -13.81
C GLN A 62 -27.07 3.03 -15.03
N LEU A 63 -27.84 4.05 -15.31
CA LEU A 63 -27.76 4.92 -16.47
C LEU A 63 -27.69 6.38 -16.03
N VAL A 64 -27.36 7.27 -16.94
CA VAL A 64 -27.56 8.71 -16.78
C VAL A 64 -28.44 9.18 -17.95
N THR A 65 -29.51 9.90 -17.61
CA THR A 65 -30.49 10.40 -18.61
C THR A 65 -29.89 11.57 -19.39
N GLU A 66 -30.55 11.96 -20.48
CA GLU A 66 -30.18 13.14 -21.26
C GLU A 66 -30.30 14.45 -20.43
N ASN A 67 -31.12 14.44 -19.38
CA ASN A 67 -31.30 15.56 -18.46
C ASN A 67 -30.27 15.59 -17.33
N GLY A 68 -29.35 14.61 -17.25
CA GLY A 68 -28.30 14.55 -16.26
C GLY A 68 -28.66 13.79 -14.97
N GLU A 69 -29.83 13.14 -14.88
CA GLU A 69 -30.23 12.38 -13.70
C GLU A 69 -29.67 10.95 -13.71
N MET A 70 -29.30 10.41 -12.57
CA MET A 70 -28.99 8.97 -12.43
C MET A 70 -30.27 8.15 -12.44
N GLU A 71 -30.48 7.34 -13.48
CA GLU A 71 -31.59 6.38 -13.60
C GLU A 71 -31.11 5.00 -13.11
N ILE A 72 -31.81 4.43 -12.13
CA ILE A 72 -31.71 3.02 -11.78
C ILE A 72 -32.94 2.32 -12.41
N ARG A 73 -32.68 1.65 -13.54
CA ARG A 73 -33.71 0.90 -14.27
C ARG A 73 -33.81 -0.51 -13.73
N ILE A 74 -34.73 -0.71 -12.80
CA ILE A 74 -34.95 -1.96 -12.08
C ILE A 74 -35.67 -2.95 -12.98
N LYS A 75 -35.09 -4.11 -13.21
CA LYS A 75 -35.68 -5.25 -13.95
C LYS A 75 -36.34 -6.24 -13.00
N ASN A 76 -35.64 -6.54 -11.88
CA ASN A 76 -36.14 -7.36 -10.79
C ASN A 76 -35.70 -6.73 -9.48
N PRO A 77 -36.61 -6.29 -8.60
CA PRO A 77 -36.23 -5.62 -7.35
C PRO A 77 -35.50 -6.52 -6.34
N GLY A 78 -35.52 -7.84 -6.53
CA GLY A 78 -34.98 -8.80 -5.53
C GLY A 78 -35.85 -8.89 -4.29
N PRO A 79 -35.47 -9.75 -3.32
CA PRO A 79 -36.26 -10.01 -2.12
C PRO A 79 -36.02 -9.06 -0.95
N TYR A 80 -35.02 -8.17 -1.02
CA TYR A 80 -34.61 -7.27 0.05
C TYR A 80 -34.38 -5.86 -0.46
N GLU A 81 -34.43 -4.87 0.41
CA GLU A 81 -34.17 -3.46 0.08
C GLU A 81 -32.76 -3.26 -0.50
N TYR A 82 -31.75 -3.91 0.05
CA TYR A 82 -30.37 -3.85 -0.41
C TYR A 82 -30.04 -4.77 -1.59
N ALA A 83 -31.04 -5.47 -2.16
CA ALA A 83 -30.84 -6.31 -3.34
C ALA A 83 -30.35 -5.50 -4.57
N ILE A 84 -30.64 -4.20 -4.59
CA ILE A 84 -30.14 -3.22 -5.56
C ILE A 84 -29.70 -2.00 -4.73
N GLN A 85 -28.39 -1.71 -4.76
CA GLN A 85 -27.80 -0.68 -3.92
C GLN A 85 -26.83 0.19 -4.73
N PRO A 86 -27.28 1.28 -5.39
CA PRO A 86 -26.39 2.32 -5.86
C PRO A 86 -25.66 2.95 -4.67
N TYR A 87 -24.35 3.25 -4.83
CA TYR A 87 -23.56 3.81 -3.76
C TYR A 87 -22.47 4.77 -4.25
N PHE A 88 -22.02 5.61 -3.33
CA PHE A 88 -20.88 6.49 -3.49
C PHE A 88 -19.93 6.33 -2.30
N ASP A 89 -18.66 6.17 -2.61
CA ASP A 89 -17.54 6.16 -1.66
C ASP A 89 -16.62 7.37 -1.92
N GLY A 90 -15.74 7.72 -0.98
CA GLY A 90 -14.70 8.72 -1.24
C GLY A 90 -14.89 10.05 -0.51
N PHE A 91 -15.53 10.01 0.63
CA PHE A 91 -15.61 11.14 1.59
C PHE A 91 -15.24 10.66 2.99
N SER A 92 -15.14 11.58 3.94
CA SER A 92 -14.89 11.26 5.34
C SER A 92 -15.87 12.00 6.24
N LEU A 93 -16.22 11.36 7.37
CA LEU A 93 -17.06 11.96 8.41
C LEU A 93 -16.26 12.09 9.70
N TYR A 94 -15.98 13.31 10.12
CA TYR A 94 -15.18 13.61 11.31
C TYR A 94 -16.07 13.69 12.56
N LYS A 95 -15.67 13.00 13.63
CA LYS A 95 -16.35 13.07 14.93
C LYS A 95 -16.49 14.52 15.42
N GLY A 96 -17.71 14.88 15.79
CA GLY A 96 -18.07 16.22 16.24
C GLY A 96 -18.43 17.19 15.13
N GLY A 97 -18.20 16.84 13.86
CA GLY A 97 -18.64 17.64 12.71
C GLY A 97 -20.15 17.59 12.53
N VAL A 98 -20.74 18.72 12.16
CA VAL A 98 -22.16 18.81 11.76
C VAL A 98 -22.22 18.86 10.25
N TYR A 99 -22.98 17.94 9.67
CA TYR A 99 -23.11 17.77 8.22
C TYR A 99 -24.54 18.04 7.79
N LYS A 100 -24.69 18.64 6.61
CA LYS A 100 -25.96 18.78 5.89
C LYS A 100 -25.88 17.92 4.64
N TYR A 101 -26.86 17.03 4.45
CA TYR A 101 -26.98 16.11 3.33
C TYR A 101 -28.30 16.36 2.61
N SER A 102 -28.30 16.41 1.27
CA SER A 102 -29.51 16.54 0.48
C SER A 102 -29.35 15.91 -0.91
N PHE A 103 -30.51 15.59 -1.53
CA PHE A 103 -30.61 15.13 -2.92
C PHE A 103 -32.06 15.20 -3.41
N ASP A 104 -32.22 15.13 -4.73
CA ASP A 104 -33.51 15.05 -5.38
C ASP A 104 -33.79 13.62 -5.88
N VAL A 105 -35.05 13.20 -5.77
CA VAL A 105 -35.47 11.83 -6.18
C VAL A 105 -36.91 11.80 -6.72
N HIS A 106 -37.11 11.00 -7.75
CA HIS A 106 -38.47 10.64 -8.21
C HIS A 106 -38.49 9.20 -8.75
N SER A 107 -39.65 8.64 -8.99
CA SER A 107 -39.82 7.28 -9.49
C SER A 107 -40.94 7.18 -10.52
N SER A 108 -40.83 6.27 -11.47
CA SER A 108 -41.89 6.03 -12.46
C SER A 108 -43.14 5.36 -11.88
N ILE A 109 -43.08 4.84 -10.66
CA ILE A 109 -44.18 4.26 -9.89
C ILE A 109 -44.12 4.75 -8.44
N ASP A 110 -45.23 4.66 -7.71
CA ASP A 110 -45.21 4.92 -6.26
C ASP A 110 -44.51 3.76 -5.56
N ARG A 111 -43.50 4.10 -4.73
CA ARG A 111 -42.72 3.15 -3.97
C ARG A 111 -42.06 3.81 -2.79
N THR A 112 -41.49 2.99 -1.89
CA THR A 112 -40.53 3.44 -0.86
C THR A 112 -39.12 3.06 -1.26
N PHE A 113 -38.14 3.72 -0.67
CA PHE A 113 -36.73 3.37 -0.68
C PHE A 113 -36.06 3.85 0.60
N GLU A 114 -34.87 3.30 0.86
CA GLU A 114 -34.05 3.73 2.00
C GLU A 114 -32.78 4.43 1.49
N TRP A 115 -32.38 5.49 2.17
CA TRP A 115 -31.09 6.15 1.97
C TRP A 115 -30.30 6.19 3.28
N ARG A 116 -28.97 6.05 3.20
CA ARG A 116 -28.11 5.97 4.37
C ARG A 116 -26.73 6.53 4.07
N LEU A 117 -26.13 7.22 5.08
CA LEU A 117 -24.68 7.37 5.24
C LEU A 117 -24.29 6.39 6.33
N GLN A 118 -23.45 5.40 6.02
CA GLN A 118 -23.21 4.25 6.88
C GLN A 118 -21.74 3.84 6.95
N VAL A 119 -21.42 3.02 7.93
CA VAL A 119 -20.16 2.26 7.95
C VAL A 119 -20.06 1.38 6.69
N ASN A 120 -18.91 1.41 6.04
CA ASN A 120 -18.64 0.56 4.89
C ASN A 120 -18.00 -0.76 5.34
N GLY A 121 -18.81 -1.71 5.74
CA GLY A 121 -18.39 -2.99 6.31
C GLY A 121 -18.95 -3.24 7.71
N ARG A 122 -18.44 -4.23 8.40
CA ARG A 122 -18.89 -4.66 9.73
C ARG A 122 -20.40 -4.96 9.76
N ASP A 123 -21.15 -4.19 10.58
CA ASP A 123 -22.59 -4.30 10.75
C ASP A 123 -23.38 -3.36 9.83
N TYR A 124 -22.69 -2.56 9.00
CA TYR A 124 -23.30 -1.60 8.07
C TYR A 124 -24.29 -0.64 8.74
N HIS A 125 -24.11 -0.29 10.03
CA HIS A 125 -25.02 0.63 10.70
C HIS A 125 -24.91 2.05 10.09
N ALA A 126 -26.06 2.76 10.14
CA ALA A 126 -26.14 4.10 9.58
C ALA A 126 -25.80 5.18 10.60
N TYR A 127 -24.98 6.16 10.22
CA TYR A 127 -24.78 7.42 10.95
C TYR A 127 -26.00 8.31 10.84
N VAL A 128 -26.61 8.33 9.67
CA VAL A 128 -27.88 8.98 9.35
C VAL A 128 -28.54 8.23 8.21
N GLY A 129 -29.86 8.20 8.18
CA GLY A 129 -30.63 7.57 7.11
C GLY A 129 -32.11 7.72 7.30
N GLY A 130 -32.87 7.37 6.30
CA GLY A 130 -34.32 7.44 6.31
C GLY A 130 -34.99 6.56 5.28
N TRP A 131 -36.28 6.34 5.48
CA TRP A 131 -37.20 5.70 4.54
C TRP A 131 -38.12 6.76 3.98
N ASP A 132 -38.19 6.87 2.67
CA ASP A 132 -39.02 7.84 1.99
C ASP A 132 -39.91 7.20 0.95
N SER A 133 -41.15 7.74 0.81
CA SER A 133 -42.05 7.40 -0.28
C SER A 133 -41.88 8.38 -1.43
N VAL A 134 -41.79 7.86 -2.62
CA VAL A 134 -41.61 8.63 -3.88
C VAL A 134 -42.53 8.12 -4.98
N GLY A 135 -42.88 9.01 -5.87
CA GLY A 135 -43.66 8.76 -7.06
C GLY A 135 -43.12 9.58 -8.23
N LYS A 136 -44.01 10.00 -9.15
CA LYS A 136 -43.61 10.70 -10.38
C LYS A 136 -43.12 12.13 -10.17
N GLU A 137 -43.51 12.76 -9.07
CA GLU A 137 -43.08 14.11 -8.75
C GLU A 137 -41.72 14.06 -8.03
N THR A 138 -40.86 15.00 -8.40
CA THR A 138 -39.55 15.11 -7.74
C THR A 138 -39.70 15.54 -6.29
N LYS A 139 -39.09 14.80 -5.38
CA LYS A 139 -39.01 15.08 -3.96
C LYS A 139 -37.60 15.49 -3.60
N HIS A 140 -37.45 16.60 -2.93
CA HIS A 140 -36.19 17.00 -2.30
C HIS A 140 -36.10 16.37 -0.91
N ILE A 141 -35.01 15.70 -0.61
CA ILE A 141 -34.70 15.11 0.70
C ILE A 141 -33.53 15.86 1.30
N GLU A 142 -33.66 16.24 2.56
CA GLU A 142 -32.63 16.98 3.31
C GLU A 142 -32.54 16.44 4.75
N ALA A 143 -31.32 16.29 5.25
CA ALA A 143 -31.04 15.92 6.64
C ALA A 143 -29.81 16.65 7.17
N THR A 144 -29.87 17.05 8.45
CA THR A 144 -28.70 17.58 9.15
C THR A 144 -28.38 16.66 10.33
N PHE A 145 -27.12 16.28 10.49
CA PHE A 145 -26.69 15.38 11.57
C PHE A 145 -25.32 15.79 12.13
N THR A 146 -25.08 15.40 13.36
CA THR A 146 -23.76 15.52 13.98
C THR A 146 -23.13 14.12 14.01
N MET A 147 -21.92 13.97 13.49
CA MET A 147 -21.15 12.73 13.60
C MET A 147 -20.73 12.53 15.06
N ARG A 148 -21.41 11.65 15.77
CA ARG A 148 -21.17 11.37 17.21
C ARG A 148 -20.21 10.22 17.45
N GLU A 149 -20.08 9.35 16.47
CA GLU A 149 -19.20 8.21 16.49
C GLU A 149 -17.75 8.59 16.17
N PRO A 150 -16.77 7.69 16.36
CA PRO A 150 -15.41 7.92 15.93
C PRO A 150 -15.34 8.36 14.46
N THR A 151 -14.34 9.18 14.11
CA THR A 151 -14.12 9.60 12.74
C THR A 151 -14.05 8.38 11.81
N ASP A 152 -14.85 8.40 10.74
CA ASP A 152 -14.82 7.41 9.68
C ASP A 152 -14.24 8.04 8.41
N PHE A 153 -13.12 7.49 7.93
CA PHE A 153 -12.40 8.00 6.76
C PHE A 153 -12.90 7.42 5.44
N SER A 154 -13.73 6.38 5.51
CA SER A 154 -14.24 5.68 4.32
C SER A 154 -15.70 5.24 4.48
N PRO A 155 -16.59 6.13 4.94
CA PRO A 155 -18.02 5.83 5.00
C PRO A 155 -18.58 5.66 3.61
N ARG A 156 -19.78 5.07 3.53
CA ARG A 156 -20.50 4.88 2.27
C ARG A 156 -21.85 5.57 2.30
N LEU A 157 -22.17 6.27 1.23
CA LEU A 157 -23.54 6.67 0.90
C LEU A 157 -24.19 5.54 0.11
N VAL A 158 -25.35 5.07 0.55
CA VAL A 158 -26.10 4.02 -0.12
C VAL A 158 -27.56 4.39 -0.34
N LEU A 159 -28.13 3.88 -1.42
CA LEU A 159 -29.54 3.97 -1.77
C LEU A 159 -30.08 2.55 -1.92
N ASN A 160 -30.88 2.08 -0.95
CA ASN A 160 -31.46 0.76 -0.98
C ASN A 160 -32.77 0.82 -1.80
N VAL A 161 -32.71 0.39 -3.05
CA VAL A 161 -33.81 0.51 -4.02
C VAL A 161 -34.41 -0.84 -4.47
N GLY A 162 -34.05 -1.93 -3.80
CA GLY A 162 -34.72 -3.23 -3.96
C GLY A 162 -36.11 -3.25 -3.33
N MET A 163 -36.62 -4.46 -3.04
CA MET A 163 -37.92 -4.69 -2.38
C MET A 163 -37.82 -4.33 -0.91
N GLY A 164 -38.42 -3.25 -0.50
CA GLY A 164 -38.41 -2.76 0.88
C GLY A 164 -39.81 -2.67 1.50
N LYS A 165 -39.83 -2.33 2.80
CA LYS A 165 -41.07 -2.12 3.52
C LYS A 165 -41.88 -0.99 2.90
N GLY A 166 -43.16 -1.26 2.56
CA GLY A 166 -44.05 -0.30 1.94
C GLY A 166 -43.98 -0.22 0.39
N CYS A 167 -43.15 -1.07 -0.22
CA CYS A 167 -43.22 -1.28 -1.67
C CYS A 167 -44.46 -2.12 -2.05
N PRO A 168 -45.06 -1.93 -3.26
CA PRO A 168 -46.10 -2.80 -3.75
C PRO A 168 -45.64 -4.25 -3.84
N GLU A 169 -46.48 -5.22 -3.41
CA GLU A 169 -46.11 -6.67 -3.39
C GLU A 169 -45.83 -7.21 -4.82
N ASP A 170 -46.50 -6.66 -5.84
CA ASP A 170 -46.36 -7.02 -7.25
C ASP A 170 -45.43 -6.08 -8.03
N MET A 171 -44.52 -5.39 -7.33
CA MET A 171 -43.62 -4.39 -7.92
C MET A 171 -42.82 -5.01 -9.07
N LYS A 172 -43.07 -4.54 -10.29
CA LYS A 172 -42.40 -4.99 -11.52
C LYS A 172 -41.27 -4.06 -11.92
N GLY A 173 -40.71 -4.29 -13.09
CA GLY A 173 -39.70 -3.43 -13.69
C GLY A 173 -40.17 -1.97 -13.78
N HIS A 174 -39.33 -1.04 -13.29
CA HIS A 174 -39.60 0.39 -13.23
C HIS A 174 -38.27 1.15 -13.07
N SER A 175 -38.33 2.47 -13.09
CA SER A 175 -37.15 3.31 -12.87
C SER A 175 -37.32 4.20 -11.66
N ILE A 176 -36.22 4.42 -10.93
CA ILE A 176 -36.07 5.46 -9.91
C ILE A 176 -34.90 6.35 -10.31
N PHE A 177 -35.04 7.65 -10.09
CA PHE A 177 -34.14 8.68 -10.60
C PHE A 177 -33.62 9.51 -9.42
N PHE A 178 -32.36 9.87 -9.47
CA PHE A 178 -31.68 10.67 -8.46
C PHE A 178 -30.86 11.77 -9.10
N ASP A 179 -30.77 12.93 -8.40
CA ASP A 179 -29.96 14.06 -8.84
C ASP A 179 -29.59 14.96 -7.66
N ASN A 180 -28.70 15.93 -7.90
CA ASN A 180 -28.35 17.02 -7.01
C ASN A 180 -27.88 16.59 -5.61
N PHE A 181 -27.07 15.51 -5.53
CA PHE A 181 -26.49 15.12 -4.23
C PHE A 181 -25.53 16.15 -3.71
N ASP A 182 -25.76 16.55 -2.46
CA ASP A 182 -24.91 17.47 -1.73
C ASP A 182 -24.67 16.97 -0.29
N LEU A 183 -23.42 17.02 0.16
CA LEU A 183 -23.00 16.74 1.52
C LEU A 183 -21.99 17.80 1.94
N GLU A 184 -22.36 18.64 2.85
CA GLU A 184 -21.52 19.75 3.32
C GLU A 184 -21.21 19.59 4.81
N LEU A 185 -19.96 19.87 5.21
CA LEU A 185 -19.59 20.10 6.62
C LEU A 185 -19.99 21.54 6.98
N VAL A 186 -21.12 21.70 7.66
CA VAL A 186 -21.68 23.04 7.99
C VAL A 186 -21.16 23.61 9.30
N ASP A 187 -20.68 22.77 10.23
CA ASP A 187 -20.02 23.21 11.45
C ASP A 187 -18.89 22.24 11.84
N ALA A 188 -17.68 22.76 11.88
CA ALA A 188 -16.47 22.03 12.28
C ALA A 188 -16.06 22.28 13.74
N SER A 189 -16.79 23.12 14.50
CA SER A 189 -16.39 23.55 15.82
C SER A 189 -16.27 22.42 16.86
N GLY A 190 -17.03 21.34 16.64
CA GLY A 190 -17.02 20.14 17.48
C GLY A 190 -15.91 19.13 17.12
N ILE A 191 -15.21 19.32 16.01
CA ILE A 191 -14.13 18.40 15.59
C ILE A 191 -12.90 18.65 16.46
N THR A 192 -12.48 17.65 17.21
CA THR A 192 -11.33 17.72 18.13
C THR A 192 -10.14 16.86 17.68
N GLU A 193 -10.37 15.94 16.73
CA GLU A 193 -9.35 15.05 16.20
C GLU A 193 -8.67 15.70 14.98
N ILE A 194 -7.36 15.96 15.07
CA ILE A 194 -6.56 16.38 13.91
C ILE A 194 -5.97 15.10 13.31
N VAL A 195 -6.43 14.75 12.13
CA VAL A 195 -6.15 13.41 11.58
C VAL A 195 -5.04 13.41 10.57
N THR A 196 -4.81 14.48 9.83
CA THR A 196 -3.70 14.54 8.87
C THR A 196 -3.08 15.92 8.82
N SER A 197 -1.75 15.98 8.74
CA SER A 197 -1.07 17.20 8.33
C SER A 197 -1.08 17.27 6.80
N THR A 198 -1.77 18.23 6.22
CA THR A 198 -1.76 18.50 4.78
C THR A 198 -0.62 19.41 4.35
N THR A 199 0.29 19.75 5.26
CA THR A 199 1.42 20.63 4.97
C THR A 199 2.44 19.90 4.13
N THR A 200 2.43 20.11 2.84
CA THR A 200 3.46 19.64 1.92
C THR A 200 4.53 20.70 1.70
N SER A 201 5.74 20.29 1.33
CA SER A 201 6.82 21.19 0.98
C SER A 201 7.03 21.24 -0.54
N ASN A 202 7.46 22.39 -1.06
CA ASN A 202 7.98 22.49 -2.42
C ASN A 202 9.49 22.22 -2.50
N VAL A 203 10.13 21.90 -1.38
CA VAL A 203 11.55 21.54 -1.28
C VAL A 203 11.65 20.17 -0.62
N ASN A 204 11.70 19.13 -1.43
CA ASN A 204 11.60 17.75 -0.99
C ASN A 204 12.97 17.08 -0.89
N LEU A 205 13.21 16.41 0.21
CA LEU A 205 14.45 15.73 0.55
C LEU A 205 14.20 14.54 1.47
N ASN A 206 15.22 13.75 1.75
CA ASN A 206 15.18 12.74 2.78
C ASN A 206 14.97 13.38 4.16
N GLN A 207 13.80 13.24 4.75
CA GLN A 207 13.42 13.90 6.00
C GLN A 207 14.14 13.35 7.23
N LEU A 208 14.68 12.12 7.19
CA LEU A 208 15.57 11.65 8.23
C LEU A 208 16.89 12.39 8.14
N GLY A 209 17.42 12.50 6.93
CA GLY A 209 18.66 13.20 6.65
C GLY A 209 19.71 12.35 5.94
N TYR A 210 20.96 12.66 6.19
CA TYR A 210 22.07 12.15 5.38
C TYR A 210 23.29 11.82 6.24
N LEU A 211 24.07 10.83 5.79
CA LEU A 211 25.42 10.64 6.30
C LEU A 211 26.32 11.81 5.89
N PRO A 212 27.32 12.24 6.69
CA PRO A 212 28.19 13.38 6.38
C PRO A 212 28.85 13.31 5.00
N SER A 213 29.34 12.13 4.60
CA SER A 213 30.03 11.90 3.33
C SER A 213 29.10 11.59 2.15
N ALA A 214 27.79 11.49 2.39
CA ALA A 214 26.84 11.10 1.33
C ALA A 214 26.62 12.21 0.31
N LYS A 215 26.17 11.84 -0.89
CA LYS A 215 25.51 12.76 -1.83
C LYS A 215 24.21 13.26 -1.18
N LYS A 216 24.00 14.58 -1.14
CA LYS A 216 22.86 15.22 -0.47
C LYS A 216 22.13 16.11 -1.46
N ILE A 217 20.92 15.72 -1.81
CA ILE A 217 20.11 16.35 -2.86
C ILE A 217 18.72 16.68 -2.30
N ALA A 218 18.27 17.90 -2.53
CA ALA A 218 16.86 18.24 -2.43
C ALA A 218 16.30 18.59 -3.82
N VAL A 219 15.02 18.31 -4.03
CA VAL A 219 14.28 18.65 -5.24
C VAL A 219 13.36 19.82 -4.92
N VAL A 220 13.58 20.93 -5.60
CA VAL A 220 12.69 22.10 -5.57
C VAL A 220 11.67 21.92 -6.69
N ARG A 221 10.37 22.03 -6.36
CA ARG A 221 9.27 21.81 -7.29
C ARG A 221 8.34 22.99 -7.45
N SER A 222 7.63 23.07 -8.56
CA SER A 222 6.58 24.07 -8.81
C SER A 222 5.57 23.52 -9.81
N LYS A 223 4.27 23.68 -9.52
CA LYS A 223 3.18 23.39 -10.47
C LYS A 223 3.06 24.45 -11.58
N LYS A 224 3.73 25.59 -11.45
CA LYS A 224 3.75 26.63 -12.50
C LYS A 224 4.59 26.17 -13.68
N SER A 225 4.21 26.53 -14.90
CA SER A 225 4.91 26.17 -16.14
C SER A 225 6.29 26.83 -16.28
N ALA A 226 6.59 27.87 -15.51
CA ALA A 226 7.87 28.58 -15.59
C ALA A 226 9.01 27.72 -15.00
N LYS A 227 10.11 27.66 -15.76
CA LYS A 227 11.34 26.97 -15.35
C LYS A 227 11.88 27.49 -14.02
N ILE A 228 12.20 26.57 -13.10
CA ILE A 228 12.75 26.90 -11.79
C ILE A 228 14.18 27.41 -11.92
N SER A 229 14.50 28.51 -11.21
CA SER A 229 15.85 29.08 -11.13
C SER A 229 16.02 29.84 -9.80
N GLY A 230 17.27 30.11 -9.43
CA GLY A 230 17.61 30.84 -8.22
C GLY A 230 18.69 30.18 -7.39
N ALA A 231 18.80 30.62 -6.15
CA ALA A 231 19.69 30.08 -5.15
C ALA A 231 18.90 29.30 -4.08
N PHE A 232 19.62 28.49 -3.31
CA PHE A 232 19.15 27.86 -2.09
C PHE A 232 20.18 28.05 -0.98
N GLU A 233 19.72 27.93 0.24
CA GLU A 233 20.53 28.05 1.45
C GLU A 233 20.25 26.87 2.37
N VAL A 234 21.28 26.33 3.00
CA VAL A 234 21.18 25.42 4.14
C VAL A 234 21.26 26.24 5.39
N VAL A 235 20.26 26.16 6.24
CA VAL A 235 20.10 26.94 7.45
C VAL A 235 20.16 26.01 8.65
N ASP A 236 20.99 26.30 9.62
CA ASP A 236 21.03 25.62 10.91
C ASP A 236 19.79 26.01 11.72
N THR A 237 18.99 25.02 12.15
CA THR A 237 17.69 25.25 12.78
C THR A 237 17.77 25.77 14.20
N LYS A 238 18.93 25.68 14.85
CA LYS A 238 19.14 26.18 16.22
C LYS A 238 19.58 27.62 16.22
N THR A 239 20.44 28.00 15.26
CA THR A 239 21.04 29.35 15.23
C THR A 239 20.41 30.25 14.18
N GLU A 240 19.58 29.71 13.29
CA GLU A 240 19.00 30.35 12.10
C GLU A 240 20.07 30.93 11.14
N ASN A 241 21.32 30.52 11.26
CA ASN A 241 22.40 30.97 10.40
C ASN A 241 22.44 30.18 9.11
N VAL A 242 22.74 30.87 8.00
CA VAL A 242 23.07 30.22 6.73
C VAL A 242 24.46 29.62 6.84
N VAL A 243 24.55 28.28 6.72
CA VAL A 243 25.81 27.52 6.83
C VAL A 243 26.34 27.02 5.48
N PHE A 244 25.50 27.05 4.45
CA PHE A 244 25.90 26.72 3.06
C PHE A 244 24.94 27.38 2.10
N SER A 245 25.43 27.76 0.90
CA SER A 245 24.61 28.31 -0.18
C SER A 245 24.98 27.70 -1.51
N GLY A 246 23.98 27.56 -2.38
CA GLY A 246 24.18 27.03 -3.74
C GLY A 246 23.17 27.57 -4.74
N LYS A 247 23.37 27.19 -6.02
CA LYS A 247 22.43 27.53 -7.09
C LYS A 247 21.58 26.31 -7.44
N LEU A 248 20.31 26.55 -7.74
CA LEU A 248 19.40 25.54 -8.31
C LEU A 248 19.88 25.18 -9.73
N LYS A 249 19.97 23.90 -10.03
CA LYS A 249 20.47 23.34 -11.28
C LYS A 249 19.50 22.34 -11.91
N ASN A 250 19.78 21.95 -13.16
CA ASN A 250 19.06 20.86 -13.85
C ASN A 250 17.54 21.04 -13.87
N ALA A 251 17.09 22.31 -14.06
CA ALA A 251 15.66 22.58 -14.11
C ALA A 251 15.02 21.91 -15.33
N LYS A 252 14.02 21.05 -15.07
CA LYS A 252 13.28 20.30 -16.10
C LYS A 252 11.85 20.06 -15.67
N PHE A 253 10.99 19.72 -16.63
CA PHE A 253 9.65 19.17 -16.35
C PHE A 253 9.78 17.67 -16.04
N ASN A 254 9.11 17.22 -14.99
CA ASN A 254 8.98 15.81 -14.63
C ASN A 254 7.57 15.31 -15.00
N GLY A 255 7.49 14.41 -15.99
CA GLY A 255 6.21 13.93 -16.50
C GLY A 255 5.44 13.07 -15.52
N ALA A 256 6.10 12.29 -14.67
CA ALA A 256 5.45 11.44 -13.70
C ALA A 256 4.78 12.25 -12.58
N SER A 257 5.38 13.38 -12.17
CA SER A 257 4.82 14.26 -11.12
C SER A 257 4.05 15.46 -11.67
N GLY A 258 4.09 15.73 -12.99
CA GLY A 258 3.41 16.85 -13.61
C GLY A 258 3.94 18.23 -13.20
N GLU A 259 5.22 18.32 -12.78
CA GLU A 259 5.79 19.49 -12.14
C GLU A 259 7.08 19.97 -12.83
N GLN A 260 7.35 21.27 -12.75
CA GLN A 260 8.71 21.79 -12.94
C GLN A 260 9.54 21.48 -11.70
N THR A 261 10.76 21.01 -11.92
CA THR A 261 11.68 20.63 -10.84
C THR A 261 13.06 21.26 -11.07
N ALA A 262 13.82 21.45 -9.99
CA ALA A 262 15.25 21.77 -10.04
C ALA A 262 15.97 21.17 -8.83
N ILE A 263 17.26 20.98 -8.94
CA ILE A 263 18.10 20.30 -7.97
C ILE A 263 18.86 21.31 -7.11
N ALA A 264 18.74 21.17 -5.79
CA ALA A 264 19.56 21.79 -4.78
C ALA A 264 20.60 20.76 -4.29
N ASP A 265 21.83 20.83 -4.79
CA ASP A 265 22.93 19.95 -4.42
C ASP A 265 23.79 20.61 -3.33
N PHE A 266 23.72 20.05 -2.12
CA PHE A 266 24.51 20.48 -0.96
C PHE A 266 25.48 19.38 -0.47
N SER A 267 25.88 18.46 -1.36
CA SER A 267 26.77 17.34 -1.04
C SER A 267 28.10 17.77 -0.45
N LYS A 268 28.58 18.97 -0.73
CA LYS A 268 29.84 19.53 -0.20
C LYS A 268 29.74 19.93 1.27
N PHE A 269 28.53 20.10 1.80
CA PHE A 269 28.30 20.42 3.19
C PHE A 269 28.20 19.12 4.01
N SER A 270 29.03 18.96 5.04
CA SER A 270 29.17 17.69 5.80
C SER A 270 29.12 17.84 7.31
N ALA A 271 28.95 19.06 7.84
CA ALA A 271 28.87 19.27 9.28
C ALA A 271 27.66 18.54 9.86
N GLU A 272 27.85 17.86 10.99
CA GLU A 272 26.75 17.21 11.71
C GLU A 272 25.87 18.27 12.39
N GLY A 273 24.56 18.03 12.37
CA GLY A 273 23.57 18.97 12.93
C GLY A 273 22.16 18.76 12.38
N THR A 274 21.26 19.70 12.72
CA THR A 274 19.88 19.72 12.21
C THR A 274 19.68 20.97 11.36
N TYR A 275 19.16 20.79 10.16
CA TYR A 275 19.11 21.81 9.12
C TYR A 275 17.78 21.83 8.40
N LYS A 276 17.52 22.94 7.69
CA LYS A 276 16.49 23.07 6.66
C LYS A 276 17.07 23.74 5.41
N ILE A 277 16.45 23.53 4.27
CA ILE A 277 16.80 24.22 3.03
C ILE A 277 15.78 25.31 2.76
N LYS A 278 16.26 26.54 2.52
CA LYS A 278 15.44 27.67 2.02
C LYS A 278 15.73 27.87 0.54
N ALA A 279 14.71 27.87 -0.31
CA ALA A 279 14.79 28.03 -1.76
C ALA A 279 14.05 29.28 -2.25
N GLY A 280 14.18 30.39 -1.55
CA GLY A 280 13.59 31.69 -1.87
C GLY A 280 12.06 31.59 -2.01
N LYS A 281 11.53 32.03 -3.15
CA LYS A 281 10.07 32.02 -3.41
C LYS A 281 9.41 30.64 -3.47
N TYR A 282 10.19 29.57 -3.51
CA TYR A 282 9.68 28.20 -3.52
C TYR A 282 9.43 27.65 -2.12
N GLY A 283 9.86 28.39 -1.08
CA GLY A 283 9.66 28.01 0.32
C GLY A 283 10.84 27.26 0.93
N GLU A 284 10.57 26.48 1.94
CA GLU A 284 11.58 25.72 2.69
C GLU A 284 11.23 24.24 2.82
N SER A 285 12.24 23.42 3.08
CA SER A 285 12.09 21.99 3.34
C SER A 285 11.60 21.74 4.78
N PHE A 286 11.13 20.54 5.04
CA PHE A 286 11.14 19.99 6.39
C PHE A 286 12.56 19.95 6.95
N GLU A 287 12.67 19.84 8.28
CA GLU A 287 13.95 19.65 8.95
C GLU A 287 14.55 18.29 8.60
N PHE A 288 15.86 18.22 8.52
CA PHE A 288 16.63 17.01 8.32
C PHE A 288 17.93 17.04 9.13
N LYS A 289 18.52 15.88 9.37
CA LYS A 289 19.77 15.78 10.11
C LYS A 289 20.93 15.37 9.19
N ILE A 290 22.14 15.79 9.53
CA ILE A 290 23.37 15.18 9.04
C ILE A 290 24.04 14.51 10.25
N ALA A 291 24.16 13.18 10.23
CA ALA A 291 24.74 12.41 11.31
C ALA A 291 25.25 11.04 10.83
N THR A 292 26.20 10.46 11.54
CA THR A 292 26.77 9.14 11.19
C THR A 292 25.84 7.97 11.50
N ASN A 293 24.88 8.14 12.41
CA ASN A 293 23.93 7.11 12.87
C ASN A 293 22.47 7.39 12.40
N ILE A 294 22.30 8.11 11.32
CA ILE A 294 20.98 8.63 10.89
C ILE A 294 19.95 7.52 10.60
N TYR A 295 20.39 6.32 10.23
CA TYR A 295 19.51 5.21 9.85
C TYR A 295 19.33 4.15 10.95
N ASP A 296 20.00 4.27 12.10
CA ASP A 296 19.93 3.22 13.14
C ASP A 296 18.52 3.05 13.71
N GLY A 297 17.81 4.16 13.92
CA GLY A 297 16.45 4.13 14.46
C GLY A 297 15.42 3.47 13.52
N ILE A 298 15.52 3.75 12.23
CA ILE A 298 14.58 3.18 11.25
C ILE A 298 14.86 1.69 11.02
N LEU A 299 16.13 1.27 10.98
CA LEU A 299 16.50 -0.15 10.89
C LEU A 299 15.94 -0.94 12.09
N LYS A 300 16.16 -0.43 13.30
CA LYS A 300 15.62 -1.05 14.51
C LYS A 300 14.10 -1.18 14.49
N SER A 301 13.39 -0.14 14.05
CA SER A 301 11.93 -0.17 13.95
C SER A 301 11.44 -1.12 12.88
N ALA A 302 12.11 -1.19 11.72
CA ALA A 302 11.77 -2.12 10.65
C ALA A 302 11.96 -3.59 11.08
N VAL A 303 13.03 -3.91 11.83
CA VAL A 303 13.20 -5.27 12.39
C VAL A 303 12.15 -5.55 13.47
N ARG A 304 11.89 -4.57 14.37
CA ARG A 304 10.87 -4.72 15.42
C ARG A 304 9.47 -4.91 14.85
N PHE A 305 9.17 -4.35 13.69
CA PHE A 305 7.89 -4.53 13.03
C PHE A 305 7.55 -6.01 12.84
N PHE A 306 8.49 -6.86 12.39
CA PHE A 306 8.27 -8.30 12.24
C PHE A 306 7.91 -8.97 13.58
N TYR A 307 8.58 -8.62 14.67
CA TYR A 307 8.21 -9.12 16.00
C TYR A 307 6.77 -8.76 16.38
N LEU A 308 6.33 -7.53 16.04
CA LEU A 308 4.98 -7.06 16.34
C LEU A 308 3.90 -7.72 15.46
N GLN A 309 4.31 -8.35 14.35
CA GLN A 309 3.42 -9.12 13.47
C GLN A 309 3.32 -10.61 13.83
N ARG A 310 4.01 -11.07 14.87
CA ARG A 310 3.99 -12.48 15.24
C ARG A 310 2.58 -12.97 15.59
N CYS A 311 2.16 -14.04 14.94
CA CYS A 311 0.96 -14.80 15.23
C CYS A 311 1.24 -15.92 16.23
N GLY A 312 0.27 -16.33 17.02
CA GLY A 312 0.36 -17.55 17.83
C GLY A 312 1.19 -17.45 19.09
N THR A 313 1.66 -16.28 19.44
CA THR A 313 2.41 -16.02 20.65
C THR A 313 2.01 -14.70 21.30
N LYS A 314 2.31 -14.56 22.58
CA LYS A 314 2.17 -13.25 23.26
C LYS A 314 3.18 -12.27 22.71
N VAL A 315 2.72 -11.14 22.20
CA VAL A 315 3.54 -10.02 21.78
C VAL A 315 3.55 -8.95 22.89
N GLN A 316 4.73 -8.51 23.31
CA GLN A 316 4.89 -7.51 24.38
C GLN A 316 5.20 -6.14 23.77
N ASP A 317 4.25 -5.26 23.85
CA ASP A 317 4.39 -3.85 23.47
C ASP A 317 3.34 -3.01 24.21
N ALA A 318 3.61 -1.73 24.41
CA ALA A 318 2.69 -0.83 25.13
C ALA A 318 1.41 -0.52 24.35
N ASP A 319 1.51 -0.43 23.03
CA ASP A 319 0.44 0.01 22.14
C ASP A 319 -0.11 -1.10 21.23
N PHE A 320 0.79 -2.00 20.77
CA PHE A 320 0.51 -3.04 19.79
C PHE A 320 0.64 -4.46 20.36
N GLY A 321 0.87 -4.57 21.68
CA GLY A 321 0.96 -5.85 22.37
C GLY A 321 -0.37 -6.58 22.40
N HIS A 322 -0.31 -7.92 22.32
CA HIS A 322 -1.49 -8.77 22.40
C HIS A 322 -1.15 -10.13 23.02
N PRO A 323 -2.14 -10.83 23.62
CA PRO A 323 -1.96 -12.22 24.06
C PRO A 323 -1.81 -13.16 22.86
N GLU A 324 -1.64 -14.45 23.10
CA GLU A 324 -1.65 -15.45 22.04
C GLU A 324 -2.94 -15.36 21.21
N CYS A 325 -2.79 -15.47 19.88
CA CYS A 325 -3.88 -15.39 18.92
C CYS A 325 -3.82 -16.57 17.93
N HIS A 326 -4.93 -16.92 17.28
CA HIS A 326 -5.01 -17.92 16.22
C HIS A 326 -4.37 -19.29 16.58
N THR A 327 -4.48 -19.71 17.83
CA THR A 327 -3.90 -20.95 18.36
C THR A 327 -4.74 -22.19 18.10
N THR A 328 -5.91 -22.03 17.49
CA THR A 328 -6.78 -23.16 17.10
C THR A 328 -6.21 -23.88 15.89
N ARG A 329 -6.46 -25.20 15.80
CA ARG A 329 -6.09 -25.96 14.61
C ARG A 329 -6.86 -25.46 13.38
N ALA A 330 -6.15 -25.26 12.28
CA ALA A 330 -6.75 -24.86 11.00
C ALA A 330 -7.30 -26.09 10.26
N VAL A 331 -8.52 -26.00 9.75
CA VAL A 331 -9.13 -27.06 8.96
C VAL A 331 -8.72 -26.97 7.50
N VAL A 332 -8.63 -28.10 6.83
CA VAL A 332 -8.34 -28.12 5.38
C VAL A 332 -9.59 -27.75 4.60
N TYR A 333 -9.46 -26.82 3.65
CA TYR A 333 -10.56 -26.49 2.75
C TYR A 333 -11.05 -27.72 1.98
N GLY A 334 -12.36 -27.92 1.97
CA GLY A 334 -12.98 -29.10 1.35
C GLY A 334 -12.92 -30.41 2.17
N ASN A 335 -12.18 -30.43 3.30
CA ASN A 335 -12.11 -31.56 4.22
C ASN A 335 -12.02 -31.10 5.68
N VAL A 336 -13.14 -30.74 6.25
CA VAL A 336 -13.22 -30.18 7.61
C VAL A 336 -12.87 -31.16 8.74
N GLU A 337 -12.82 -32.46 8.44
CA GLU A 337 -12.40 -33.51 9.39
C GLU A 337 -10.88 -33.54 9.54
N THR A 338 -10.15 -33.02 8.57
CA THR A 338 -8.68 -32.90 8.62
C THR A 338 -8.27 -31.51 9.08
N SER A 339 -7.40 -31.46 10.09
CA SER A 339 -6.87 -30.20 10.61
C SER A 339 -5.40 -30.33 10.99
N TYR A 340 -4.67 -29.22 10.88
CA TYR A 340 -3.27 -29.12 11.24
C TYR A 340 -3.05 -28.02 12.27
N ASP A 341 -2.06 -28.20 13.12
CA ASP A 341 -1.51 -27.15 13.96
C ASP A 341 -0.50 -26.34 13.12
N VAL A 342 -0.93 -25.17 12.69
CA VAL A 342 -0.12 -24.21 11.91
C VAL A 342 0.02 -22.88 12.67
N ASN A 343 0.11 -22.98 13.99
CA ASN A 343 0.37 -21.84 14.85
C ASN A 343 1.76 -21.23 14.58
N GLY A 344 1.89 -19.91 14.60
CA GLY A 344 3.13 -19.17 14.33
C GLY A 344 3.05 -18.35 13.04
N GLY A 345 4.18 -17.80 12.63
CA GLY A 345 4.32 -16.95 11.45
C GLY A 345 3.96 -15.49 11.69
N TRP A 346 4.07 -14.67 10.65
CA TRP A 346 3.72 -13.25 10.69
C TRP A 346 2.35 -13.00 10.07
N HIS A 347 1.55 -12.13 10.72
CA HIS A 347 0.33 -11.61 10.15
C HIS A 347 0.64 -10.75 8.90
N ASP A 348 -0.29 -10.71 7.96
CA ASP A 348 -0.23 -9.81 6.81
C ASP A 348 -0.48 -8.34 7.24
N ALA A 349 -1.30 -7.58 6.55
CA ALA A 349 -1.49 -6.14 6.79
C ALA A 349 -2.88 -5.80 7.33
N GLY A 350 -3.89 -5.77 6.47
CA GLY A 350 -5.29 -5.50 6.80
C GLY A 350 -6.07 -6.73 7.27
N ASP A 351 -5.42 -7.88 7.35
CA ASP A 351 -5.96 -9.14 7.86
C ASP A 351 -4.91 -9.86 8.71
N TYR A 352 -5.30 -10.97 9.33
CA TYR A 352 -4.42 -11.80 10.15
C TYR A 352 -4.07 -13.14 9.47
N GLY A 353 -4.29 -13.22 8.16
CA GLY A 353 -3.84 -14.33 7.34
C GLY A 353 -2.32 -14.46 7.29
N ARG A 354 -1.85 -15.66 6.97
CA ARG A 354 -0.44 -15.99 6.79
C ARG A 354 -0.30 -16.71 5.46
N TYR A 355 0.59 -16.22 4.60
CA TYR A 355 0.68 -16.52 3.20
C TYR A 355 2.09 -16.96 2.85
N VAL A 356 2.27 -18.17 2.30
CA VAL A 356 3.59 -18.75 2.07
C VAL A 356 4.39 -17.97 1.03
N VAL A 357 3.75 -17.49 -0.04
CA VAL A 357 4.42 -16.75 -1.13
C VAL A 357 5.09 -15.47 -0.60
N PRO A 358 4.38 -14.48 0.00
CA PRO A 358 5.03 -13.30 0.53
C PRO A 358 5.93 -13.58 1.74
N ALA A 359 5.62 -14.60 2.55
CA ALA A 359 6.46 -15.02 3.67
C ALA A 359 7.84 -15.51 3.21
N ALA A 360 7.88 -16.35 2.16
CA ALA A 360 9.12 -16.81 1.57
C ALA A 360 9.99 -15.66 1.08
N LYS A 361 9.36 -14.71 0.35
CA LYS A 361 10.06 -13.48 -0.10
C LYS A 361 10.60 -12.68 1.08
N ALA A 362 9.77 -12.38 2.08
CA ALA A 362 10.16 -11.57 3.23
C ALA A 362 11.30 -12.23 4.03
N ALA A 363 11.22 -13.54 4.29
CA ALA A 363 12.28 -14.28 4.96
C ALA A 363 13.58 -14.26 4.16
N CYS A 364 13.51 -14.41 2.82
CA CYS A 364 14.69 -14.37 1.95
C CYS A 364 15.30 -12.98 1.87
N ASP A 365 14.50 -11.91 1.82
CA ASP A 365 15.01 -10.53 1.88
C ASP A 365 15.80 -10.27 3.17
N LEU A 366 15.27 -10.71 4.29
CA LEU A 366 15.95 -10.58 5.58
C LEU A 366 17.22 -11.43 5.63
N MET A 367 17.20 -12.66 5.12
CA MET A 367 18.37 -13.53 5.03
C MET A 367 19.47 -12.94 4.13
N LEU A 368 19.09 -12.38 2.97
CA LEU A 368 20.02 -11.67 2.08
C LEU A 368 20.62 -10.44 2.74
N ALA A 369 19.79 -9.62 3.41
CA ALA A 369 20.26 -8.45 4.12
C ALA A 369 21.26 -8.81 5.22
N TYR A 370 20.95 -9.86 6.00
CA TYR A 370 21.84 -10.38 7.03
C TYR A 370 23.16 -10.92 6.45
N ASP A 371 23.09 -11.75 5.42
CA ASP A 371 24.29 -12.36 4.81
C ASP A 371 25.24 -11.32 4.22
N HIS A 372 24.67 -10.27 3.62
CA HIS A 372 25.45 -9.20 3.03
C HIS A 372 26.02 -8.20 4.04
N ASN A 373 25.40 -8.04 5.20
CA ASN A 373 25.86 -7.07 6.22
C ASN A 373 25.52 -7.49 7.64
N LYS A 374 26.12 -8.58 8.11
CA LYS A 374 25.91 -9.13 9.48
C LYS A 374 26.11 -8.10 10.57
N ASN A 375 27.07 -7.17 10.39
CA ASN A 375 27.38 -6.15 11.39
C ASN A 375 26.24 -5.15 11.60
N ALA A 376 25.41 -4.87 10.58
CA ALA A 376 24.27 -3.97 10.72
C ALA A 376 23.19 -4.55 11.66
N PHE A 377 23.16 -5.87 11.84
CA PHE A 377 22.18 -6.57 12.66
C PHE A 377 22.76 -7.10 13.98
N ALA A 378 23.98 -6.67 14.37
CA ALA A 378 24.65 -7.19 15.56
C ALA A 378 23.88 -6.95 16.87
N SER A 379 23.05 -5.90 16.94
CA SER A 379 22.18 -5.57 18.07
C SER A 379 20.73 -6.05 17.93
N GLU A 380 20.39 -6.62 16.78
CA GLU A 380 18.98 -6.93 16.41
C GLU A 380 18.85 -8.44 16.24
N ASN A 381 18.23 -9.17 17.05
CA ASN A 381 18.07 -10.63 16.96
C ASN A 381 17.37 -11.10 15.67
N ILE A 382 17.86 -10.65 14.52
CA ILE A 382 17.23 -10.86 13.20
C ILE A 382 17.12 -12.34 12.85
N LEU A 383 18.09 -13.18 13.22
CA LEU A 383 18.04 -14.61 12.96
C LEU A 383 16.93 -15.30 13.75
N ASP A 384 16.70 -14.90 15.01
CA ASP A 384 15.59 -15.44 15.80
C ASP A 384 14.23 -15.05 15.19
N GLU A 385 14.16 -13.84 14.63
CA GLU A 385 12.94 -13.37 13.96
C GLU A 385 12.69 -14.13 12.65
N ILE A 386 13.72 -14.29 11.82
CA ILE A 386 13.64 -15.09 10.59
C ILE A 386 13.26 -16.54 10.91
N LYS A 387 13.87 -17.12 11.94
CA LYS A 387 13.56 -18.48 12.40
C LYS A 387 12.09 -18.64 12.78
N TYR A 388 11.49 -17.61 13.40
CA TYR A 388 10.08 -17.64 13.79
C TYR A 388 9.16 -17.89 12.58
N GLU A 389 9.42 -17.21 11.49
CA GLU A 389 8.68 -17.39 10.23
C GLU A 389 8.97 -18.74 9.57
N LEU A 390 10.25 -19.13 9.49
CA LEU A 390 10.64 -20.40 8.89
C LEU A 390 10.03 -21.60 9.64
N ASP A 391 9.95 -21.54 10.96
CA ASP A 391 9.34 -22.59 11.79
C ASP A 391 7.82 -22.71 11.52
N TRP A 392 7.14 -21.59 11.23
CA TRP A 392 5.76 -21.63 10.77
C TRP A 392 5.66 -22.19 9.34
N MET A 393 6.51 -21.77 8.44
CA MET A 393 6.52 -22.29 7.06
C MET A 393 6.70 -23.81 7.04
N LEU A 394 7.56 -24.38 7.91
CA LEU A 394 7.70 -25.82 8.03
C LEU A 394 6.38 -26.54 8.36
N LYS A 395 5.49 -25.92 9.15
CA LYS A 395 4.17 -26.47 9.47
C LYS A 395 3.18 -26.45 8.30
N MET A 396 3.44 -25.59 7.30
CA MET A 396 2.63 -25.50 6.10
C MET A 396 2.96 -26.62 5.08
N GLN A 397 4.06 -27.35 5.26
CA GLN A 397 4.41 -28.50 4.43
C GLN A 397 3.66 -29.76 4.89
N ILE A 398 2.94 -30.39 3.97
CA ILE A 398 2.16 -31.63 4.26
C ILE A 398 3.12 -32.80 4.50
N PRO A 399 3.07 -33.45 5.69
CA PRO A 399 3.91 -34.59 5.98
C PRO A 399 3.76 -35.71 4.94
N GLY A 400 4.89 -36.25 4.49
CA GLY A 400 4.95 -37.39 3.57
C GLY A 400 4.76 -37.06 2.08
N THR A 401 4.24 -35.88 1.72
CA THR A 401 4.06 -35.49 0.31
C THR A 401 5.07 -34.44 -0.16
N GLY A 402 5.48 -33.53 0.70
CA GLY A 402 6.32 -32.37 0.36
C GLY A 402 5.55 -31.16 -0.18
N ALA A 403 4.26 -31.33 -0.50
CA ALA A 403 3.39 -30.24 -0.93
C ALA A 403 3.22 -29.17 0.17
N VAL A 404 3.01 -27.93 -0.22
CA VAL A 404 2.85 -26.81 0.74
C VAL A 404 1.49 -26.15 0.55
N PHE A 405 0.74 -25.97 1.64
CA PHE A 405 -0.48 -25.18 1.65
C PHE A 405 -0.15 -23.74 1.26
N HIS A 406 -1.00 -23.14 0.43
CA HIS A 406 -0.75 -21.80 -0.09
C HIS A 406 -0.86 -20.73 1.00
N LYS A 407 -1.89 -20.84 1.84
CA LYS A 407 -2.14 -19.92 2.97
C LYS A 407 -2.97 -20.56 4.07
N VAL A 408 -2.94 -19.93 5.24
CA VAL A 408 -3.91 -20.13 6.30
C VAL A 408 -4.52 -18.77 6.68
N SER A 409 -5.84 -18.65 6.60
CA SER A 409 -6.55 -17.42 6.95
C SER A 409 -7.99 -17.71 7.41
N CYS A 410 -8.65 -16.72 8.00
CA CYS A 410 -10.09 -16.64 8.02
C CYS A 410 -10.63 -16.40 6.61
N ARG A 411 -11.94 -16.51 6.39
CA ARG A 411 -12.52 -16.34 5.04
C ARG A 411 -12.59 -14.89 4.61
N GLU A 412 -12.88 -14.00 5.53
CA GLU A 412 -13.10 -12.59 5.30
C GLU A 412 -12.05 -11.75 6.04
N PHE A 413 -11.88 -10.51 5.62
CA PHE A 413 -11.08 -9.56 6.37
C PHE A 413 -11.73 -9.30 7.73
N PRO A 414 -10.95 -9.26 8.83
CA PRO A 414 -11.49 -8.86 10.13
C PRO A 414 -11.90 -7.39 10.10
N GLY A 415 -12.84 -7.02 10.98
CA GLY A 415 -13.07 -5.62 11.30
C GLY A 415 -11.84 -4.98 11.98
N GLU A 416 -11.99 -3.75 12.47
CA GLU A 416 -10.93 -3.10 13.28
C GLU A 416 -10.87 -3.75 14.67
N VAL A 417 -10.26 -4.90 14.75
CA VAL A 417 -10.06 -5.68 15.98
C VAL A 417 -8.60 -6.06 16.13
N MET A 418 -8.15 -6.30 17.36
CA MET A 418 -6.83 -6.88 17.62
C MET A 418 -6.79 -8.37 17.24
N PRO A 419 -5.59 -8.97 17.00
CA PRO A 419 -5.47 -10.35 16.51
C PRO A 419 -6.18 -11.39 17.38
N GLN A 420 -6.18 -11.24 18.71
CA GLN A 420 -6.86 -12.15 19.64
C GLN A 420 -8.39 -12.06 19.58
N ASP A 421 -8.93 -11.02 18.94
CA ASP A 421 -10.37 -10.77 18.87
C ASP A 421 -10.98 -11.24 17.54
N GLU A 422 -10.16 -11.61 16.54
CA GLU A 422 -10.63 -12.36 15.38
C GLU A 422 -10.98 -13.79 15.81
N LYS A 423 -12.26 -14.14 15.75
CA LYS A 423 -12.79 -15.42 16.26
C LYS A 423 -13.21 -16.39 15.15
N ASP A 424 -13.06 -16.00 13.91
CA ASP A 424 -13.44 -16.83 12.79
C ASP A 424 -12.56 -18.07 12.65
N ARG A 425 -13.08 -19.06 11.97
CA ARG A 425 -12.42 -20.35 11.82
C ARG A 425 -11.25 -20.25 10.86
N LEU A 426 -10.06 -20.66 11.30
CA LEU A 426 -8.88 -20.78 10.45
C LEU A 426 -9.04 -21.91 9.44
N VAL A 427 -8.71 -21.62 8.19
CA VAL A 427 -8.79 -22.57 7.08
C VAL A 427 -7.46 -22.59 6.31
N LEU A 428 -6.93 -23.78 6.11
CA LEU A 428 -5.83 -24.05 5.18
C LEU A 428 -6.38 -24.10 3.77
N CYS A 429 -5.98 -23.16 2.95
CA CYS A 429 -6.33 -23.15 1.53
C CYS A 429 -5.53 -24.21 0.76
N PRO A 430 -5.99 -24.63 -0.44
CA PRO A 430 -5.35 -25.67 -1.21
C PRO A 430 -3.84 -25.45 -1.41
N VAL A 431 -3.10 -26.51 -1.64
CA VAL A 431 -1.69 -26.45 -2.03
C VAL A 431 -1.54 -25.74 -3.37
N SER A 432 -0.39 -25.10 -3.61
CA SER A 432 -0.03 -24.58 -4.93
C SER A 432 1.42 -24.89 -5.25
N THR A 433 1.73 -25.01 -6.54
CA THR A 433 3.10 -25.24 -6.98
C THR A 433 3.97 -24.00 -6.79
N ALA A 434 3.43 -22.78 -6.96
CA ALA A 434 4.14 -21.53 -6.66
C ALA A 434 4.56 -21.46 -5.18
N ALA A 435 3.62 -21.57 -4.22
CA ALA A 435 3.97 -21.58 -2.80
C ALA A 435 4.94 -22.71 -2.41
N THR A 436 4.84 -23.89 -3.07
CA THR A 436 5.76 -25.02 -2.81
C THR A 436 7.15 -24.70 -3.33
N ALA A 437 7.29 -24.00 -4.46
CA ALA A 437 8.57 -23.63 -5.04
C ALA A 437 9.24 -22.49 -4.24
N ASP A 438 8.50 -21.45 -3.87
CA ASP A 438 8.97 -20.39 -2.98
C ASP A 438 9.43 -20.94 -1.62
N PHE A 439 8.66 -21.86 -1.07
CA PHE A 439 9.03 -22.58 0.14
C PHE A 439 10.35 -23.35 -0.04
N ALA A 440 10.52 -24.07 -1.16
CA ALA A 440 11.73 -24.82 -1.43
C ALA A 440 12.95 -23.88 -1.51
N ALA A 441 12.81 -22.73 -2.16
CA ALA A 441 13.84 -21.70 -2.24
C ALA A 441 14.18 -21.15 -0.85
N ALA A 442 13.19 -20.72 -0.08
CA ALA A 442 13.39 -20.17 1.25
C ALA A 442 14.06 -21.18 2.21
N MET A 443 13.63 -22.46 2.18
CA MET A 443 14.22 -23.49 3.03
C MET A 443 15.64 -23.87 2.58
N ALA A 444 15.96 -23.86 1.30
CA ALA A 444 17.32 -24.07 0.83
C ALA A 444 18.27 -22.94 1.25
N MET A 445 17.85 -21.68 1.11
CA MET A 445 18.58 -20.53 1.60
C MET A 445 18.76 -20.59 3.13
N ALA A 446 17.69 -20.89 3.87
CA ALA A 446 17.70 -21.02 5.32
C ALA A 446 18.71 -22.10 5.78
N SER A 447 18.75 -23.25 5.11
CA SER A 447 19.73 -24.30 5.41
C SER A 447 21.18 -23.77 5.34
N ARG A 448 21.48 -22.87 4.42
CA ARG A 448 22.80 -22.25 4.22
C ARG A 448 23.08 -21.15 5.26
N ILE A 449 22.09 -20.29 5.55
CA ILE A 449 22.24 -19.20 6.51
C ILE A 449 22.35 -19.71 7.94
N PHE A 450 21.60 -20.75 8.27
CA PHE A 450 21.58 -21.39 9.60
C PHE A 450 22.50 -22.61 9.70
N LYS A 451 23.55 -22.71 8.86
CA LYS A 451 24.45 -23.88 8.78
C LYS A 451 25.06 -24.31 10.12
N ASP A 452 25.25 -23.37 11.03
CA ASP A 452 25.85 -23.58 12.35
C ASP A 452 24.79 -23.89 13.44
N TYR A 453 23.53 -24.00 13.07
CA TYR A 453 22.39 -24.31 13.94
C TYR A 453 21.82 -25.70 13.61
N GLU A 454 21.23 -26.36 14.61
CA GLU A 454 20.65 -27.70 14.44
C GLU A 454 19.44 -27.73 13.48
N GLU A 455 18.75 -26.60 13.32
CA GLU A 455 17.62 -26.43 12.40
C GLU A 455 18.02 -26.56 10.94
N SER A 456 19.27 -26.33 10.56
CA SER A 456 19.76 -26.42 9.18
C SER A 456 19.39 -27.74 8.50
N ALA A 457 19.48 -28.86 9.23
CA ALA A 457 19.12 -30.18 8.70
C ALA A 457 17.60 -30.29 8.42
N LYS A 458 16.74 -29.64 9.22
CA LYS A 458 15.29 -29.62 9.00
C LYS A 458 14.96 -28.83 7.73
N TYR A 459 15.56 -27.64 7.58
CA TYR A 459 15.36 -26.79 6.39
C TYR A 459 15.85 -27.50 5.11
N SER A 460 17.04 -28.12 5.16
CA SER A 460 17.57 -28.92 4.06
C SER A 460 16.64 -30.05 3.63
N SER A 461 16.12 -30.80 4.61
CA SER A 461 15.15 -31.87 4.33
C SER A 461 13.85 -31.36 3.74
N ALA A 462 13.33 -30.26 4.27
CA ALA A 462 12.07 -29.65 3.80
C ALA A 462 12.19 -29.13 2.37
N ALA A 463 13.28 -28.43 2.03
CA ALA A 463 13.55 -27.95 0.68
C ALA A 463 13.58 -29.11 -0.35
N LYS A 464 14.30 -30.18 -0.04
CA LYS A 464 14.40 -31.35 -0.92
C LYS A 464 13.05 -32.04 -1.15
N LYS A 465 12.25 -32.21 -0.08
CA LYS A 465 10.92 -32.81 -0.20
C LYS A 465 9.95 -31.94 -1.01
N ALA A 466 10.02 -30.63 -0.86
CA ALA A 466 9.21 -29.70 -1.67
C ALA A 466 9.61 -29.82 -3.14
N TRP A 467 10.89 -29.88 -3.45
CA TRP A 467 11.35 -30.08 -4.81
C TRP A 467 10.94 -31.47 -5.38
N GLU A 468 11.04 -32.56 -4.61
CA GLU A 468 10.57 -33.89 -5.01
C GLU A 468 9.07 -33.92 -5.35
N TYR A 469 8.27 -33.12 -4.65
CA TYR A 469 6.86 -32.92 -4.98
C TYR A 469 6.70 -32.19 -6.32
N LEU A 470 7.44 -31.10 -6.54
CA LEU A 470 7.38 -30.31 -7.77
C LEU A 470 7.81 -31.08 -9.01
N GLU A 471 8.80 -31.99 -8.91
CA GLU A 471 9.22 -32.86 -10.00
C GLU A 471 8.10 -33.79 -10.48
N LYS A 472 7.20 -34.19 -9.59
CA LYS A 472 6.06 -35.07 -9.86
C LYS A 472 4.78 -34.32 -10.20
N THR A 473 4.76 -33.00 -9.96
CA THR A 473 3.58 -32.15 -10.09
C THR A 473 3.88 -31.01 -11.04
N PRO A 474 3.60 -31.17 -12.35
CA PRO A 474 3.72 -30.07 -13.29
C PRO A 474 2.72 -28.97 -12.98
N PHE A 475 2.98 -27.74 -13.46
CA PHE A 475 2.04 -26.66 -13.37
C PHE A 475 0.72 -27.01 -14.07
N ASP A 476 -0.41 -26.72 -13.43
CA ASP A 476 -1.74 -27.10 -13.92
C ASP A 476 -2.32 -26.13 -14.98
N GLY A 477 -1.57 -25.08 -15.32
CA GLY A 477 -1.97 -24.03 -16.26
C GLY A 477 -2.93 -22.99 -15.73
N LYS A 478 -3.24 -23.00 -14.41
CA LYS A 478 -4.18 -22.07 -13.77
C LYS A 478 -3.60 -21.32 -12.59
N GLY A 479 -2.72 -21.99 -11.84
CA GLY A 479 -2.20 -21.49 -10.59
C GLY A 479 -3.23 -21.44 -9.46
N PHE A 480 -2.86 -20.79 -8.36
CA PHE A 480 -3.74 -20.65 -7.21
C PHE A 480 -4.83 -19.61 -7.46
N THR A 481 -6.04 -19.92 -7.04
CA THR A 481 -7.15 -18.98 -6.93
C THR A 481 -7.83 -19.16 -5.59
N ASN A 482 -8.31 -18.06 -5.01
CA ASN A 482 -9.05 -18.14 -3.75
C ASN A 482 -10.23 -19.09 -3.88
N PRO A 483 -10.43 -20.00 -2.90
CA PRO A 483 -11.67 -20.78 -2.82
C PRO A 483 -12.89 -19.86 -2.72
N ILE A 484 -14.06 -20.37 -3.11
CA ILE A 484 -15.33 -19.64 -3.00
C ILE A 484 -15.53 -19.13 -1.57
N LEU A 485 -15.98 -17.89 -1.42
CA LEU A 485 -16.22 -17.18 -0.16
C LEU A 485 -14.95 -16.70 0.58
N PHE A 486 -13.77 -16.76 -0.03
CA PHE A 486 -12.58 -16.13 0.52
C PHE A 486 -12.36 -14.75 -0.10
N THR A 487 -12.34 -13.73 0.73
CA THR A 487 -12.04 -12.34 0.34
C THR A 487 -10.62 -11.90 0.73
N THR A 488 -9.99 -12.60 1.69
CA THR A 488 -8.59 -12.35 2.10
C THR A 488 -7.61 -12.56 0.95
N GLY A 489 -6.43 -11.97 1.01
CA GLY A 489 -5.43 -11.97 -0.06
C GLY A 489 -5.28 -13.31 -0.77
N ALA A 490 -5.25 -13.29 -2.10
CA ALA A 490 -5.06 -14.51 -2.88
C ALA A 490 -3.58 -14.82 -3.10
N TYR A 491 -2.74 -13.80 -3.26
CA TYR A 491 -1.33 -13.94 -3.64
C TYR A 491 -1.16 -14.98 -4.75
N ASN A 492 -2.04 -14.87 -5.75
CA ASN A 492 -2.11 -15.81 -6.87
C ASN A 492 -1.01 -15.57 -7.89
N ASP A 493 -0.54 -16.64 -8.51
CA ASP A 493 0.25 -16.58 -9.73
C ASP A 493 -0.38 -17.44 -10.82
N SER A 494 -0.35 -16.92 -12.05
CA SER A 494 -0.84 -17.63 -13.24
C SER A 494 0.21 -18.56 -13.85
N GLN A 495 1.40 -18.63 -13.28
CA GLN A 495 2.52 -19.46 -13.67
C GLN A 495 3.39 -19.75 -12.44
N ASP A 496 4.32 -20.70 -12.54
CA ASP A 496 5.24 -21.05 -11.46
C ASP A 496 6.68 -21.28 -11.98
N ALA A 497 6.94 -20.79 -13.18
CA ALA A 497 8.23 -21.05 -13.84
C ALA A 497 9.39 -20.33 -13.15
N ASP A 498 9.19 -19.15 -12.68
CA ASP A 498 10.21 -18.34 -12.01
C ASP A 498 10.40 -18.76 -10.55
N GLU A 499 9.36 -19.21 -9.85
CA GLU A 499 9.46 -19.82 -8.53
C GLU A 499 10.25 -21.14 -8.60
N ARG A 500 9.94 -21.98 -9.58
CA ARG A 500 10.74 -23.23 -9.81
C ARG A 500 12.19 -22.91 -10.15
N PHE A 501 12.43 -21.91 -10.98
CA PHE A 501 13.77 -21.46 -11.32
C PHE A 501 14.52 -20.96 -10.08
N TRP A 502 13.86 -20.16 -9.22
CA TRP A 502 14.44 -19.70 -7.96
C TRP A 502 14.76 -20.87 -7.02
N ALA A 503 13.83 -21.81 -6.85
CA ALA A 503 14.04 -23.02 -6.06
C ALA A 503 15.27 -23.82 -6.56
N LEU A 504 15.37 -24.02 -7.87
CA LEU A 504 16.52 -24.72 -8.47
C LEU A 504 17.84 -24.01 -8.21
N ALA A 505 17.87 -22.67 -8.34
CA ALA A 505 19.05 -21.89 -8.10
C ALA A 505 19.52 -21.99 -6.65
N GLU A 506 18.58 -21.92 -5.70
CA GLU A 506 18.85 -22.05 -4.26
C GLU A 506 19.31 -23.49 -3.90
N LEU A 507 18.65 -24.50 -4.45
CA LEU A 507 19.02 -25.90 -4.25
C LEU A 507 20.41 -26.19 -4.80
N TYR A 508 20.72 -25.70 -5.99
CA TYR A 508 22.05 -25.85 -6.59
C TYR A 508 23.11 -25.13 -5.74
N LYS A 509 22.89 -23.85 -5.40
CA LYS A 509 23.83 -23.08 -4.60
C LYS A 509 24.08 -23.68 -3.22
N THR A 510 23.06 -24.32 -2.64
CA THR A 510 23.14 -24.88 -1.29
C THR A 510 23.77 -26.28 -1.27
N PHE A 511 23.44 -27.14 -2.22
CA PHE A 511 23.81 -28.55 -2.20
C PHE A 511 24.87 -28.95 -3.24
N GLY A 512 25.09 -28.14 -4.28
CA GLY A 512 26.07 -28.42 -5.33
C GLY A 512 25.72 -29.62 -6.23
N ASP A 513 24.45 -30.07 -6.22
CA ASP A 513 24.03 -31.23 -7.03
C ASP A 513 23.78 -30.78 -8.48
N GLU A 514 24.53 -31.38 -9.42
CA GLU A 514 24.45 -31.08 -10.84
C GLU A 514 23.06 -31.30 -11.43
N LYS A 515 22.23 -32.14 -10.83
CA LYS A 515 20.85 -32.35 -11.26
C LYS A 515 20.06 -31.05 -11.26
N TYR A 516 20.23 -30.22 -10.20
CA TYR A 516 19.53 -28.94 -10.12
C TYR A 516 20.04 -27.95 -11.18
N LEU A 517 21.32 -27.96 -11.45
CA LEU A 517 21.93 -27.14 -12.49
C LEU A 517 21.43 -27.52 -13.90
N GLU A 518 21.33 -28.80 -14.21
CA GLU A 518 20.80 -29.27 -15.48
C GLU A 518 19.36 -28.85 -15.70
N LEU A 519 18.50 -28.97 -14.68
CA LEU A 519 17.11 -28.54 -14.72
C LEU A 519 17.00 -27.02 -14.85
N LEU A 520 17.81 -26.26 -14.11
CA LEU A 520 17.86 -24.81 -14.17
C LEU A 520 18.23 -24.32 -15.57
N LYS A 521 19.17 -24.95 -16.24
CA LYS A 521 19.62 -24.57 -17.60
C LYS A 521 18.56 -24.77 -18.68
N ALA A 522 17.46 -25.46 -18.40
CA ALA A 522 16.33 -25.60 -19.32
C ALA A 522 15.50 -24.27 -19.44
N TYR A 523 15.65 -23.36 -18.51
CA TYR A 523 14.92 -22.08 -18.53
C TYR A 523 15.63 -21.00 -19.35
N ASN A 524 14.86 -20.03 -19.84
CA ASN A 524 15.40 -18.85 -20.51
C ASN A 524 15.63 -17.72 -19.49
N PRO A 525 16.87 -17.35 -19.18
CA PRO A 525 17.16 -16.31 -18.19
C PRO A 525 16.51 -14.95 -18.48
N VAL A 526 16.26 -14.62 -19.74
CA VAL A 526 15.64 -13.33 -20.13
C VAL A 526 14.15 -13.33 -19.83
N GLU A 527 13.47 -14.43 -20.01
CA GLU A 527 12.02 -14.57 -19.75
C GLU A 527 11.73 -14.67 -18.24
N ILE A 528 12.58 -15.39 -17.52
CA ILE A 528 12.45 -15.60 -16.08
C ILE A 528 12.81 -14.35 -15.28
N GLY A 529 13.87 -13.62 -15.63
CA GLY A 529 14.43 -12.54 -14.84
C GLY A 529 13.67 -11.21 -14.99
N GLN A 530 12.43 -11.11 -14.52
CA GLN A 530 11.61 -9.92 -14.70
C GLN A 530 11.60 -8.99 -13.51
N ASP A 531 11.45 -9.48 -12.27
CA ASP A 531 11.35 -8.65 -11.08
C ASP A 531 11.88 -9.39 -9.82
N LEU A 532 11.85 -8.67 -8.67
CA LEU A 532 12.06 -9.13 -7.30
C LEU A 532 10.77 -9.00 -6.47
N GLY A 533 9.61 -9.05 -7.10
CA GLY A 533 8.30 -9.01 -6.45
C GLY A 533 7.93 -10.33 -5.77
N TRP A 534 6.75 -10.38 -5.15
CA TRP A 534 6.22 -11.63 -4.62
C TRP A 534 5.63 -12.54 -5.73
N GLN A 535 5.15 -11.94 -6.81
CA GLN A 535 4.56 -12.63 -7.95
C GLN A 535 5.59 -12.98 -9.03
N GLN A 536 6.72 -12.27 -9.05
CA GLN A 536 7.81 -12.49 -10.00
C GLN A 536 9.13 -12.53 -9.24
N VAL A 537 9.61 -13.72 -8.97
CA VAL A 537 10.79 -13.99 -8.13
C VAL A 537 12.05 -14.36 -8.93
N GLY A 538 11.95 -14.37 -10.26
CA GLY A 538 13.01 -14.90 -11.11
C GLY A 538 14.36 -14.19 -11.00
N LEU A 539 14.39 -12.90 -10.63
CA LEU A 539 15.66 -12.20 -10.38
C LEU A 539 16.37 -12.69 -9.12
N TYR A 540 15.65 -13.21 -8.11
CA TYR A 540 16.31 -13.91 -6.99
C TYR A 540 17.05 -15.14 -7.50
N GLY A 541 16.36 -15.96 -8.29
CA GLY A 541 16.98 -17.15 -8.87
C GLY A 541 18.19 -16.84 -9.73
N LEU A 542 18.14 -15.78 -10.55
CA LEU A 542 19.31 -15.35 -11.33
C LEU A 542 20.46 -14.90 -10.43
N TYR A 543 20.18 -14.11 -9.40
CA TYR A 543 21.22 -13.68 -8.45
C TYR A 543 21.85 -14.85 -7.71
N GLU A 544 21.05 -15.78 -7.19
CA GLU A 544 21.52 -16.94 -6.45
C GLU A 544 22.35 -17.88 -7.34
N TYR A 545 21.93 -18.09 -8.60
CA TYR A 545 22.71 -18.82 -9.59
C TYR A 545 24.06 -18.10 -9.88
N LEU A 546 24.03 -16.79 -10.15
CA LEU A 546 25.22 -16.01 -10.51
C LEU A 546 26.23 -15.87 -9.34
N SER A 547 25.77 -15.96 -8.12
CA SER A 547 26.58 -15.92 -6.90
C SER A 547 26.94 -17.28 -6.35
N SER A 548 26.63 -18.37 -7.05
CA SER A 548 27.03 -19.74 -6.74
C SER A 548 28.37 -20.10 -7.41
N ASP A 549 28.85 -21.31 -7.15
CA ASP A 549 30.04 -21.89 -7.80
C ASP A 549 29.77 -22.45 -9.21
N ALA A 550 28.71 -21.96 -9.87
CA ALA A 550 28.31 -22.41 -11.20
C ALA A 550 29.40 -22.16 -12.26
N PRO A 551 29.55 -23.10 -13.23
CA PRO A 551 30.47 -22.89 -14.35
C PRO A 551 30.14 -21.62 -15.13
N LYS A 552 31.15 -20.81 -15.43
CA LYS A 552 31.00 -19.54 -16.18
C LYS A 552 30.87 -19.78 -17.67
N ASP A 553 29.98 -20.69 -18.06
CA ASP A 553 29.69 -21.09 -19.44
C ASP A 553 28.77 -20.07 -20.17
N SER A 554 28.27 -20.48 -21.33
CA SER A 554 27.37 -19.64 -22.14
C SER A 554 26.04 -19.33 -21.45
N PHE A 555 25.51 -20.25 -20.62
CA PHE A 555 24.29 -20.00 -19.84
C PHE A 555 24.54 -18.99 -18.73
N TYR A 556 25.66 -19.10 -17.99
CA TYR A 556 26.07 -18.11 -16.99
C TYR A 556 26.17 -16.70 -17.61
N GLN A 557 26.81 -16.58 -18.77
CA GLN A 557 26.95 -15.29 -19.47
C GLN A 557 25.58 -14.71 -19.87
N LYS A 558 24.66 -15.56 -20.34
CA LYS A 558 23.28 -15.15 -20.68
C LYS A 558 22.50 -14.69 -19.45
N ALA A 559 22.60 -15.43 -18.34
CA ALA A 559 21.99 -15.10 -17.07
C ALA A 559 22.52 -13.78 -16.51
N GLN A 560 23.85 -13.58 -16.52
CA GLN A 560 24.48 -12.33 -16.09
C GLN A 560 24.02 -11.15 -16.94
N LYS A 561 23.98 -11.32 -18.26
CA LYS A 561 23.49 -10.27 -19.17
C LYS A 561 22.02 -9.94 -18.90
N ALA A 562 21.16 -10.92 -18.66
CA ALA A 562 19.74 -10.70 -18.35
C ALA A 562 19.58 -9.91 -17.04
N PHE A 563 20.25 -10.34 -15.98
CA PHE A 563 20.22 -9.68 -14.67
C PHE A 563 20.71 -8.22 -14.72
N LEU A 564 21.88 -8.00 -15.32
CA LEU A 564 22.47 -6.65 -15.44
C LEU A 564 21.68 -5.76 -16.40
N SER A 565 21.02 -6.32 -17.43
CA SER A 565 20.16 -5.57 -18.33
C SER A 565 18.97 -4.97 -17.59
N LYS A 566 18.35 -5.74 -16.66
CA LYS A 566 17.23 -5.25 -15.84
C LYS A 566 17.69 -4.13 -14.90
N ALA A 567 18.82 -4.31 -14.21
CA ALA A 567 19.39 -3.26 -13.36
C ALA A 567 19.74 -1.99 -14.18
N ASN A 568 20.27 -2.12 -15.38
CA ASN A 568 20.58 -0.99 -16.25
C ASN A 568 19.31 -0.30 -16.81
N GLU A 569 18.24 -1.04 -17.05
CA GLU A 569 16.92 -0.47 -17.41
C GLU A 569 16.43 0.46 -16.29
N LYS A 570 16.40 -0.03 -15.06
CA LYS A 570 15.99 0.76 -13.89
C LYS A 570 16.94 1.94 -13.63
N LEU A 571 18.23 1.78 -13.87
CA LEU A 571 19.22 2.85 -13.75
C LEU A 571 18.96 4.00 -14.76
N LYS A 572 18.43 3.72 -15.94
CA LYS A 572 18.00 4.75 -16.89
C LYS A 572 16.82 5.56 -16.35
N ASN A 573 15.85 4.90 -15.72
CA ASN A 573 14.72 5.60 -15.11
C ASN A 573 15.20 6.56 -14.01
N VAL A 574 16.11 6.11 -13.12
CA VAL A 574 16.75 6.96 -12.10
C VAL A 574 17.39 8.20 -12.71
N ALA A 575 18.08 8.06 -13.86
CA ALA A 575 18.74 9.19 -14.52
C ALA A 575 17.73 10.16 -15.18
N MET A 576 16.58 9.67 -15.60
CA MET A 576 15.56 10.49 -16.26
C MET A 576 14.65 11.21 -15.28
N ASP A 577 14.35 10.61 -14.12
CA ASP A 577 13.47 11.18 -13.11
C ASP A 577 14.16 12.27 -12.27
N SER A 578 13.42 13.30 -11.86
CA SER A 578 13.96 14.41 -11.06
C SER A 578 14.14 14.05 -9.58
N TYR A 579 13.39 13.10 -9.10
CA TYR A 579 13.49 12.58 -7.75
C TYR A 579 14.44 11.37 -7.66
N ASP A 580 15.13 11.05 -8.78
CA ASP A 580 16.02 9.90 -8.94
C ASP A 580 15.34 8.57 -8.55
N VAL A 581 14.04 8.43 -8.81
CA VAL A 581 13.31 7.17 -8.58
C VAL A 581 13.45 6.22 -9.76
N SER A 582 13.44 4.93 -9.48
CA SER A 582 13.64 3.88 -10.48
C SER A 582 12.36 3.47 -11.23
N LEU A 583 11.20 3.99 -10.84
CA LEU A 583 9.93 3.69 -11.50
C LEU A 583 9.78 4.44 -12.81
N SER A 584 9.27 3.79 -13.83
CA SER A 584 8.65 4.44 -14.98
C SER A 584 7.27 5.00 -14.57
N MET A 585 6.70 5.90 -15.39
CA MET A 585 5.38 6.47 -15.09
C MET A 585 4.25 5.43 -15.01
N TYR A 586 4.39 4.25 -15.60
CA TYR A 586 3.39 3.19 -15.60
C TYR A 586 3.53 2.21 -14.43
N GLU A 587 4.56 2.35 -13.61
CA GLU A 587 4.83 1.49 -12.45
C GLU A 587 4.32 2.08 -11.12
N TYR A 588 3.65 3.23 -11.17
CA TYR A 588 2.91 3.77 -10.03
C TYR A 588 1.56 3.05 -9.91
N VAL A 589 1.62 1.81 -9.48
CA VAL A 589 0.46 0.92 -9.24
C VAL A 589 0.36 0.63 -7.75
N TRP A 590 -0.69 -0.05 -7.32
CA TRP A 590 -0.83 -0.48 -5.93
C TRP A 590 0.46 -1.17 -5.44
N GLY A 591 0.97 -0.73 -4.28
CA GLY A 591 2.25 -1.23 -3.76
C GLY A 591 3.50 -0.69 -4.45
N SER A 592 3.44 0.44 -5.17
CA SER A 592 4.58 1.00 -5.94
C SER A 592 5.85 1.22 -5.12
N ASN A 593 5.74 1.53 -3.82
CA ASN A 593 6.89 1.67 -2.92
C ASN A 593 7.65 0.34 -2.72
N MET A 594 6.97 -0.80 -2.78
CA MET A 594 7.63 -2.11 -2.82
C MET A 594 8.53 -2.21 -4.06
N GLY A 595 8.05 -1.77 -5.23
CA GLY A 595 8.85 -1.71 -6.45
C GLY A 595 10.09 -0.81 -6.31
N VAL A 596 9.96 0.34 -5.64
CA VAL A 596 11.10 1.22 -5.33
C VAL A 596 12.12 0.51 -4.44
N ALA A 597 11.67 -0.15 -3.37
CA ALA A 597 12.55 -0.89 -2.46
C ALA A 597 13.24 -2.07 -3.16
N ASN A 598 12.49 -2.86 -3.93
CA ASN A 598 13.02 -3.99 -4.71
C ASN A 598 14.06 -3.53 -5.74
N ASN A 599 13.82 -2.43 -6.44
CA ASN A 599 14.81 -1.87 -7.36
C ASN A 599 16.08 -1.36 -6.63
N GLY A 600 15.91 -0.82 -5.41
CA GLY A 600 17.04 -0.49 -4.52
C GLY A 600 17.88 -1.74 -4.21
N MET A 601 17.24 -2.85 -3.87
CA MET A 601 17.89 -4.14 -3.65
C MET A 601 18.54 -4.66 -4.94
N LEU A 602 17.84 -4.64 -6.08
CA LEU A 602 18.38 -5.03 -7.38
C LEU A 602 19.70 -4.32 -7.71
N PHE A 603 19.80 -3.01 -7.44
CA PHE A 603 21.04 -2.27 -7.64
C PHE A 603 22.17 -2.77 -6.73
N LEU A 604 21.90 -3.07 -5.47
CA LEU A 604 22.90 -3.63 -4.56
C LEU A 604 23.37 -5.01 -4.99
N LEU A 605 22.46 -5.87 -5.42
CA LEU A 605 22.77 -7.21 -5.93
C LEU A 605 23.54 -7.13 -7.25
N ALA A 606 23.19 -6.18 -8.13
CA ALA A 606 23.93 -5.94 -9.38
C ALA A 606 25.37 -5.44 -9.13
N ASP A 607 25.59 -4.61 -8.10
CA ASP A 607 26.92 -4.21 -7.69
C ASP A 607 27.76 -5.39 -7.18
N LYS A 608 27.14 -6.38 -6.54
CA LYS A 608 27.83 -7.63 -6.14
C LYS A 608 28.27 -8.47 -7.33
N ILE A 609 27.44 -8.57 -8.36
CA ILE A 609 27.74 -9.36 -9.58
C ILE A 609 28.72 -8.62 -10.48
N SER A 610 28.59 -7.30 -10.62
CA SER A 610 29.44 -6.45 -11.46
C SER A 610 29.62 -5.07 -10.80
N PRO A 611 30.70 -4.88 -10.03
CA PRO A 611 30.90 -3.66 -9.25
C PRO A 611 30.78 -2.39 -10.07
N ASN A 612 29.84 -1.51 -9.68
CA ASN A 612 29.59 -0.25 -10.34
C ASN A 612 29.04 0.77 -9.34
N LYS A 613 29.79 1.82 -9.08
CA LYS A 613 29.38 2.85 -8.12
C LYS A 613 28.03 3.51 -8.42
N LYS A 614 27.59 3.53 -9.70
CA LYS A 614 26.26 4.04 -10.09
C LYS A 614 25.13 3.21 -9.48
N TYR A 615 25.30 1.89 -9.32
CA TYR A 615 24.32 1.04 -8.65
C TYR A 615 24.17 1.43 -7.18
N LYS A 616 25.27 1.62 -6.44
CA LYS A 616 25.23 2.06 -5.04
C LYS A 616 24.56 3.42 -4.88
N GLU A 617 24.88 4.36 -5.77
CA GLU A 617 24.25 5.68 -5.78
C GLU A 617 22.77 5.60 -6.09
N ALA A 618 22.37 4.76 -7.06
CA ALA A 618 20.96 4.55 -7.42
C ALA A 618 20.18 3.88 -6.28
N ALA A 619 20.74 2.86 -5.62
CA ALA A 619 20.13 2.23 -4.45
C ALA A 619 19.83 3.24 -3.34
N LYS A 620 20.81 4.13 -3.05
CA LYS A 620 20.63 5.20 -2.08
C LYS A 620 19.52 6.18 -2.48
N CYS A 621 19.41 6.51 -3.77
CA CYS A 621 18.35 7.38 -4.25
C CYS A 621 16.96 6.81 -4.00
N GLN A 622 16.79 5.47 -4.04
CA GLN A 622 15.53 4.83 -3.71
C GLN A 622 15.17 5.02 -2.23
N ILE A 623 16.14 4.89 -1.32
CA ILE A 623 15.92 5.19 0.10
C ILE A 623 15.57 6.66 0.30
N ASP A 624 16.28 7.59 -0.36
CA ASP A 624 15.98 9.02 -0.26
C ASP A 624 14.53 9.33 -0.75
N TYR A 625 14.08 8.66 -1.83
CA TYR A 625 12.70 8.77 -2.32
C TYR A 625 11.68 8.28 -1.28
N LEU A 626 11.87 7.08 -0.73
CA LEU A 626 10.97 6.50 0.27
C LEU A 626 10.92 7.34 1.55
N LEU A 627 11.98 8.04 1.89
CA LEU A 627 12.09 8.88 3.08
C LEU A 627 11.74 10.37 2.86
N GLY A 628 11.13 10.73 1.73
CA GLY A 628 10.55 12.06 1.53
C GLY A 628 11.04 12.85 0.32
N LYS A 629 12.08 12.40 -0.41
CA LYS A 629 12.51 13.02 -1.66
C LYS A 629 11.56 12.61 -2.80
N ASN A 630 10.29 12.94 -2.70
CA ASN A 630 9.23 12.59 -3.64
C ASN A 630 8.22 13.73 -3.82
N THR A 631 7.34 13.65 -4.81
CA THR A 631 6.37 14.71 -5.12
C THR A 631 5.27 14.84 -4.06
N THR A 632 5.01 13.81 -3.27
CA THR A 632 3.99 13.86 -2.21
C THR A 632 4.49 14.50 -0.92
N SER A 633 5.79 14.67 -0.78
CA SER A 633 6.50 15.08 0.45
C SER A 633 6.41 14.08 1.61
N TYR A 634 5.84 12.90 1.44
CA TYR A 634 5.74 11.91 2.51
C TYR A 634 7.05 11.13 2.70
N CYS A 635 7.47 11.00 3.97
CA CYS A 635 8.31 9.88 4.37
C CYS A 635 7.40 8.66 4.44
N PHE A 636 7.47 7.74 3.49
CA PHE A 636 6.55 6.61 3.38
C PHE A 636 6.76 5.51 4.43
N VAL A 637 7.65 5.73 5.38
CA VAL A 637 7.84 4.84 6.53
C VAL A 637 7.16 5.44 7.76
N THR A 638 6.19 4.73 8.32
CA THR A 638 5.41 5.17 9.48
C THR A 638 6.28 5.50 10.69
N GLY A 639 5.94 6.59 11.37
CA GLY A 639 6.64 7.03 12.58
C GLY A 639 7.99 7.71 12.35
N PHE A 640 8.36 8.00 11.09
CA PHE A 640 9.61 8.67 10.73
C PHE A 640 9.38 9.88 9.83
N GLY A 641 10.27 10.88 9.95
CA GLY A 641 10.12 12.15 9.24
C GLY A 641 9.11 13.09 9.90
N THR A 642 8.91 14.25 9.29
CA THR A 642 7.95 15.27 9.73
C THR A 642 6.54 14.98 9.21
N LEU A 643 6.46 14.52 7.95
CA LEU A 643 5.23 14.10 7.31
C LEU A 643 5.33 12.62 6.96
N SER A 644 4.65 11.76 7.72
CA SER A 644 4.59 10.32 7.50
C SER A 644 3.15 9.81 7.57
N PRO A 645 2.85 8.63 7.01
CA PRO A 645 1.53 8.04 7.07
C PRO A 645 1.07 7.80 8.51
N ILE A 646 -0.20 8.11 8.77
CA ILE A 646 -0.85 7.89 10.07
C ILE A 646 -2.02 6.90 9.97
N LEU A 647 -2.48 6.60 8.76
CA LEU A 647 -3.61 5.71 8.48
C LEU A 647 -3.17 4.51 7.60
N PRO A 648 -2.20 3.69 8.03
CA PRO A 648 -1.79 2.53 7.26
C PRO A 648 -2.90 1.46 7.27
N HIS A 649 -3.06 0.73 6.17
CA HIS A 649 -3.93 -0.44 6.09
C HIS A 649 -3.39 -1.58 6.96
N HIS A 650 -3.55 -1.43 8.29
CA HIS A 650 -3.00 -2.32 9.30
C HIS A 650 -3.88 -2.36 10.55
N ARG A 651 -4.51 -3.49 10.86
CA ARG A 651 -5.53 -3.59 11.92
C ARG A 651 -5.06 -3.16 13.31
N PRO A 652 -3.88 -3.59 13.81
CA PRO A 652 -3.41 -3.11 15.12
C PRO A 652 -3.21 -1.58 15.15
N SER A 653 -2.79 -0.95 14.05
CA SER A 653 -2.66 0.50 13.95
C SER A 653 -4.02 1.21 14.00
N GLN A 654 -5.02 0.64 13.33
CA GLN A 654 -6.39 1.17 13.35
C GLN A 654 -7.01 1.09 14.74
N VAL A 655 -6.85 -0.03 15.43
CA VAL A 655 -7.34 -0.21 16.82
C VAL A 655 -6.63 0.72 17.79
N ALA A 656 -5.30 0.82 17.69
CA ALA A 656 -4.49 1.71 18.53
C ALA A 656 -4.67 3.20 18.17
N LYS A 657 -5.32 3.50 17.03
CA LYS A 657 -5.48 4.86 16.47
C LYS A 657 -4.16 5.59 16.30
N LYS A 658 -3.12 4.86 15.99
CA LYS A 658 -1.80 5.37 15.67
C LYS A 658 -1.02 4.38 14.82
N PRO A 659 -0.17 4.84 13.88
CA PRO A 659 0.60 3.93 13.06
C PRO A 659 1.65 3.17 13.87
N MET A 660 1.79 1.88 13.64
CA MET A 660 2.93 1.11 14.12
C MET A 660 4.19 1.61 13.42
N PRO A 661 5.27 1.99 14.15
CA PRO A 661 6.46 2.53 13.52
C PRO A 661 7.25 1.50 12.71
N GLY A 662 7.81 1.93 11.57
CA GLY A 662 8.71 1.11 10.76
C GLY A 662 8.06 0.40 9.58
N MET A 663 6.76 0.59 9.34
CA MET A 663 6.08 0.05 8.16
C MET A 663 6.32 0.91 6.92
N LEU A 664 6.64 0.29 5.80
CA LEU A 664 6.62 0.92 4.50
C LEU A 664 5.19 0.81 3.92
N VAL A 665 4.54 1.95 3.68
CA VAL A 665 3.20 1.95 3.07
C VAL A 665 3.26 1.77 1.56
N GLY A 666 2.14 1.37 0.94
CA GLY A 666 2.03 1.02 -0.48
C GLY A 666 2.51 2.10 -1.46
N GLY A 667 2.34 3.38 -1.13
CA GLY A 667 2.78 4.50 -1.96
C GLY A 667 1.79 4.91 -3.04
N PRO A 668 2.22 5.76 -4.01
CA PRO A 668 1.35 6.25 -5.06
C PRO A 668 0.78 5.14 -5.94
N ASP A 669 -0.55 5.19 -6.16
CA ASP A 669 -1.28 4.30 -7.04
C ASP A 669 -2.08 5.08 -8.09
N SER A 670 -1.61 5.09 -9.32
CA SER A 670 -2.25 5.81 -10.43
C SER A 670 -3.51 5.12 -10.96
N LYS A 671 -3.79 3.89 -10.56
CA LYS A 671 -5.05 3.20 -10.88
C LYS A 671 -6.18 3.63 -9.95
N LEU A 672 -5.82 4.30 -8.82
CA LEU A 672 -6.78 4.82 -7.86
C LEU A 672 -7.77 3.73 -7.40
N GLU A 673 -7.24 2.59 -6.96
CA GLU A 673 -8.04 1.45 -6.50
C GLU A 673 -8.79 1.79 -5.22
N ASP A 674 -8.22 2.64 -4.36
CA ASP A 674 -8.90 3.20 -3.20
C ASP A 674 -10.02 4.17 -3.62
N PRO A 675 -11.27 4.02 -3.11
CA PRO A 675 -12.39 4.89 -3.48
C PRO A 675 -12.18 6.36 -3.13
N PHE A 676 -11.57 6.66 -1.99
CA PHE A 676 -11.29 8.03 -1.56
C PHE A 676 -10.22 8.68 -2.45
N ALA A 677 -9.16 7.93 -2.80
CA ALA A 677 -8.16 8.39 -3.76
C ALA A 677 -8.78 8.63 -5.14
N ARG A 678 -9.65 7.74 -5.62
CA ARG A 678 -10.38 7.87 -6.88
C ARG A 678 -11.22 9.13 -6.95
N ALA A 679 -11.94 9.44 -5.88
CA ALA A 679 -12.77 10.65 -5.81
C ALA A 679 -11.95 11.94 -5.77
N ASN A 680 -10.78 11.92 -5.14
CA ASN A 680 -10.03 13.15 -4.86
C ASN A 680 -8.80 13.36 -5.75
N LEU A 681 -8.22 12.30 -6.35
CA LEU A 681 -6.98 12.35 -7.12
C LEU A 681 -7.13 11.97 -8.60
N SER A 682 -8.36 11.90 -9.14
CA SER A 682 -8.61 11.44 -10.51
C SER A 682 -7.89 12.24 -11.61
N ASP A 683 -7.47 13.47 -11.31
CA ASP A 683 -6.73 14.36 -12.22
C ASP A 683 -5.26 14.52 -11.79
N ALA A 684 -4.80 13.78 -10.76
CA ALA A 684 -3.45 13.85 -10.27
C ALA A 684 -2.47 13.12 -11.22
N PRO A 685 -1.24 13.61 -11.38
CA PRO A 685 -0.18 12.90 -12.10
C PRO A 685 0.19 11.61 -11.38
N TYR A 686 0.69 10.62 -12.11
CA TYR A 686 0.99 9.26 -11.63
C TYR A 686 1.71 9.20 -10.26
N ALA A 687 2.82 9.92 -10.12
CA ALA A 687 3.61 9.95 -8.88
C ALA A 687 2.95 10.72 -7.73
N ALA A 688 1.89 11.48 -8.00
CA ALA A 688 1.14 12.25 -7.00
C ALA A 688 -0.15 11.57 -6.54
N CYS A 689 -0.47 10.39 -7.08
CA CYS A 689 -1.66 9.61 -6.74
C CYS A 689 -1.49 8.87 -5.40
N TYR A 690 -1.25 9.62 -4.33
CA TYR A 690 -1.14 9.10 -2.97
C TYR A 690 -2.01 9.93 -2.01
N ILE A 691 -2.75 9.24 -1.18
CA ILE A 691 -3.51 9.82 -0.08
C ILE A 691 -3.33 8.90 1.12
N ASP A 692 -3.19 9.50 2.31
CA ASP A 692 -3.11 8.76 3.57
C ASP A 692 -4.54 8.51 4.07
N SER A 693 -5.13 7.41 3.60
CA SER A 693 -6.47 6.93 3.96
C SER A 693 -6.45 5.42 4.13
N VAL A 694 -7.37 4.89 4.92
CA VAL A 694 -7.48 3.44 5.21
C VAL A 694 -8.41 2.74 4.24
#